data_64952038b7665a804ed09a1cb9c0b41b
#
_entry.id   64952038b7665a804ed09a1cb9c0b41b
#
_cell.length_a   1.000
_cell.length_b   1.000
_cell.length_c   1.000
_cell.angle_alpha   90.00
_cell.angle_beta   90.00
_cell.angle_gamma   90.00
#
_symmetry.space_group_name_H-M   'P 1'
#
loop_
_entity.id
_entity.type
_entity.pdbx_description
1 polymer ?
#
loop_
_entity_poly.entity_id
_entity_poly.type
_entity_poly.pdbx_seq_one_letter_code
_entity_poly.pdbx_strand_id
1 'polypeptide(L)'
;MPCPIRPFVLFMLLLSALANGAEQQQAHWTQSYDAGYEDLKGAYAGGSEIMHIVSHKGKLYASNGYWVDAHWVIPPDGQKQSAQVLRLDSLAGKWQVDLDMGQSNDRELAYMKGNILKSVTFTRDASGKPLPSPENLLIMAAGANFERGGAVSSWTRNDKKNIWVHTLVRHGSSVGGIRWVPRDMEVYRDKKTGIERIFLSLGNPGIVSGVYDPTIPGKIRWSKHLEFPFPEGGSLHTRPLGIVQANGSLLFSEGGAVFRRVDGEKPRYEKIIDLNEDTDTDVGGIRGLTVIDNPQGKGQSLLFLWAPGDRSKSQVKRLDPDGKGGYTVKNEAMIMELMKKRLGVEVPYTLGAHNMAFPFTDPASGQTVHLIGFQGNIKGKHHLKWKGSALYGGALYAVRYPDLTYKVLEVNNAYASGKPVLVSPRTFCLSPFGDKGIFIGGHDSSRKISDDMAWIFHAPLEVALGATNGQDAKPSSNNPKPAPRLLEGPLYELRIYQASEGRFQHLIKRFREHTDRIFKKHGLKALGYWIPTDGSVKKRRKFVYLLQHPSRYEAYRNWTNFFNDKEWERVMDKPEFQGLLSEKPTSIFLSPNDYSVAARNDIEKPGGSFEVRTDVVNPGKLPMLNARFRKHTTSLFNRHGIQNVSYWTPFDQPDSKDTLIYLVHHANRKQADLNWEAFGQDPEWKKVARESQIQGKLLARPPERLYLKALDFSPLR
;
A
#
# COMPACT_ATOMS: atom_id res chain seq x y z
N MET A 1 -18.53 -73.62 14.28
CA MET A 1 -18.62 -72.84 13.04
C MET A 1 -18.60 -71.37 13.43
N PRO A 2 -17.51 -70.63 13.16
CA PRO A 2 -17.46 -69.20 13.45
C PRO A 2 -17.94 -68.41 12.23
N CYS A 3 -18.78 -67.43 12.48
CA CYS A 3 -19.29 -66.42 11.53
C CYS A 3 -18.25 -65.35 11.21
N PRO A 4 -18.06 -64.95 9.95
CA PRO A 4 -17.04 -63.95 9.61
C PRO A 4 -17.55 -62.53 9.87
N ILE A 5 -16.83 -61.77 10.68
CA ILE A 5 -17.04 -60.36 10.90
C ILE A 5 -16.59 -59.61 9.63
N ARG A 6 -17.48 -58.84 9.05
CA ARG A 6 -17.34 -58.11 7.79
C ARG A 6 -16.30 -56.99 7.87
N PRO A 7 -15.54 -56.72 6.82
CA PRO A 7 -14.57 -55.61 6.73
C PRO A 7 -15.23 -54.26 6.39
N PHE A 8 -16.48 -54.01 6.78
CA PHE A 8 -17.22 -52.79 6.43
C PHE A 8 -17.05 -51.64 7.45
N VAL A 9 -16.60 -51.94 8.67
CA VAL A 9 -16.44 -50.91 9.71
C VAL A 9 -15.09 -50.18 9.60
N LEU A 10 -14.09 -50.82 9.02
CA LEU A 10 -12.78 -50.21 8.83
C LEU A 10 -12.72 -49.18 7.66
N PHE A 11 -13.65 -49.32 6.69
CA PHE A 11 -13.73 -48.40 5.55
C PHE A 11 -14.52 -47.14 5.87
N MET A 12 -15.44 -47.18 6.84
CA MET A 12 -16.13 -45.97 7.31
C MET A 12 -15.29 -45.11 8.28
N LEU A 13 -14.39 -45.74 9.02
CA LEU A 13 -13.43 -44.99 9.87
C LEU A 13 -12.29 -44.35 9.07
N LEU A 14 -11.93 -44.89 7.93
CA LEU A 14 -10.99 -44.27 6.99
C LEU A 14 -11.63 -43.15 6.16
N LEU A 15 -12.92 -43.21 5.86
CA LEU A 15 -13.68 -42.15 5.20
C LEU A 15 -14.00 -40.99 6.14
N SER A 16 -14.18 -41.23 7.43
CA SER A 16 -14.31 -40.15 8.42
C SER A 16 -12.97 -39.47 8.77
N ALA A 17 -11.86 -40.17 8.67
CA ALA A 17 -10.51 -39.59 8.79
C ALA A 17 -10.10 -38.81 7.55
N LEU A 18 -10.59 -39.14 6.35
CA LEU A 18 -10.39 -38.40 5.12
C LEU A 18 -11.34 -37.21 4.95
N ALA A 19 -12.51 -37.24 5.61
CA ALA A 19 -13.43 -36.09 5.61
C ALA A 19 -13.08 -35.03 6.66
N ASN A 20 -12.26 -35.35 7.67
CA ASN A 20 -11.70 -34.36 8.62
C ASN A 20 -10.33 -33.81 8.22
N GLY A 21 -9.80 -34.25 7.08
CA GLY A 21 -8.62 -33.68 6.44
C GLY A 21 -8.93 -32.63 5.38
N ALA A 22 -10.15 -32.08 5.32
CA ALA A 22 -10.36 -30.80 4.66
C ALA A 22 -9.57 -29.78 5.46
N GLU A 23 -8.42 -29.37 4.94
CA GLU A 23 -7.60 -28.28 5.41
C GLU A 23 -8.52 -27.16 5.86
N GLN A 24 -8.56 -26.88 7.17
CA GLN A 24 -9.05 -25.61 7.67
C GLN A 24 -8.14 -24.55 7.03
N GLN A 25 -8.58 -24.02 5.91
CA GLN A 25 -7.92 -22.96 5.20
C GLN A 25 -7.84 -21.80 6.19
N GLN A 26 -6.65 -21.56 6.71
CA GLN A 26 -6.39 -20.50 7.67
C GLN A 26 -6.91 -19.20 7.05
N ALA A 27 -7.89 -18.56 7.66
CA ALA A 27 -8.47 -17.33 7.16
C ALA A 27 -7.39 -16.27 7.10
N HIS A 28 -6.99 -15.88 5.90
CA HIS A 28 -5.92 -14.94 5.62
C HIS A 28 -6.48 -13.59 5.13
N TRP A 29 -5.67 -12.53 5.30
CA TRP A 29 -5.90 -11.27 4.65
C TRP A 29 -5.77 -11.41 3.14
N THR A 30 -6.77 -10.91 2.39
CA THR A 30 -6.77 -10.88 0.92
C THR A 30 -6.60 -9.46 0.44
N GLN A 31 -5.69 -9.23 -0.48
CA GLN A 31 -5.51 -7.91 -1.08
C GLN A 31 -6.67 -7.59 -2.01
N SER A 32 -7.44 -6.55 -1.68
CA SER A 32 -8.58 -6.08 -2.45
C SER A 32 -8.22 -4.96 -3.42
N TYR A 33 -7.28 -4.10 -3.06
CA TYR A 33 -6.77 -3.00 -3.88
C TYR A 33 -5.25 -2.92 -3.80
N ASP A 34 -4.67 -2.63 -4.93
CA ASP A 34 -3.26 -2.32 -5.12
C ASP A 34 -3.16 -1.28 -6.22
N ALA A 35 -2.67 -0.10 -5.87
CA ALA A 35 -2.63 1.03 -6.80
C ALA A 35 -1.76 0.76 -8.03
N GLY A 36 -2.07 1.41 -9.15
CA GLY A 36 -1.28 1.33 -10.37
C GLY A 36 -1.85 0.41 -11.45
N TYR A 37 -3.16 0.42 -11.65
CA TYR A 37 -3.80 -0.31 -12.75
C TYR A 37 -4.91 0.52 -13.43
N GLU A 38 -5.28 0.13 -14.63
CA GLU A 38 -6.50 0.64 -15.30
C GLU A 38 -7.73 -0.15 -14.83
N ASP A 39 -8.78 0.57 -14.49
CA ASP A 39 -10.06 -0.01 -14.12
C ASP A 39 -10.82 -0.55 -15.33
N LEU A 40 -12.03 -1.07 -15.11
CA LEU A 40 -12.85 -1.65 -16.20
C LEU A 40 -13.30 -0.64 -17.26
N LYS A 41 -13.14 0.67 -16.98
CA LYS A 41 -13.49 1.77 -17.89
C LYS A 41 -12.25 2.40 -18.53
N GLY A 42 -11.05 1.88 -18.24
CA GLY A 42 -9.78 2.42 -18.71
C GLY A 42 -9.29 3.63 -17.88
N ALA A 43 -9.91 3.93 -16.74
CA ALA A 43 -9.42 4.96 -15.85
C ALA A 43 -8.28 4.43 -14.98
N TYR A 44 -7.21 5.19 -14.88
CA TYR A 44 -6.05 4.81 -14.04
C TYR A 44 -6.37 4.96 -12.55
N ALA A 45 -6.34 3.87 -11.82
CA ALA A 45 -6.55 3.80 -10.37
C ALA A 45 -5.19 3.82 -9.65
N GLY A 46 -4.81 4.96 -9.10
CA GLY A 46 -3.50 5.22 -8.52
C GLY A 46 -3.56 5.56 -7.04
N GLY A 47 -2.52 6.26 -6.57
CA GLY A 47 -2.41 6.80 -5.23
C GLY A 47 -1.29 6.17 -4.40
N SER A 48 -0.67 6.97 -3.56
CA SER A 48 0.36 6.47 -2.62
C SER A 48 -0.22 6.08 -1.25
N GLU A 49 -1.48 6.44 -0.96
CA GLU A 49 -2.14 6.11 0.30
C GLU A 49 -3.67 6.03 0.15
N ILE A 50 -4.31 5.19 0.95
CA ILE A 50 -5.75 5.20 1.20
C ILE A 50 -5.99 5.99 2.49
N MET A 51 -6.80 7.06 2.38
CA MET A 51 -7.10 7.94 3.51
C MET A 51 -8.34 7.48 4.28
N HIS A 52 -9.41 7.13 3.57
CA HIS A 52 -10.68 6.70 4.14
C HIS A 52 -11.28 5.57 3.32
N ILE A 53 -11.95 4.66 4.00
CA ILE A 53 -12.88 3.68 3.41
C ILE A 53 -14.23 3.88 4.09
N VAL A 54 -15.28 4.03 3.31
CA VAL A 54 -16.62 4.35 3.79
C VAL A 54 -17.66 3.46 3.12
N SER A 55 -18.52 2.85 3.92
CA SER A 55 -19.72 2.18 3.41
C SER A 55 -20.82 3.22 3.17
N HIS A 56 -21.41 3.21 1.96
CA HIS A 56 -22.53 4.08 1.61
C HIS A 56 -23.48 3.35 0.66
N LYS A 57 -24.75 3.23 1.07
CA LYS A 57 -25.83 2.59 0.27
C LYS A 57 -25.43 1.23 -0.32
N GLY A 58 -24.84 0.36 0.51
CA GLY A 58 -24.48 -1.02 0.13
C GLY A 58 -23.23 -1.17 -0.72
N LYS A 59 -22.45 -0.10 -0.89
CA LYS A 59 -21.19 -0.09 -1.63
C LYS A 59 -20.06 0.43 -0.74
N LEU A 60 -18.81 0.14 -1.12
CA LEU A 60 -17.64 0.76 -0.52
C LEU A 60 -17.09 1.87 -1.40
N TYR A 61 -16.64 2.93 -0.75
CA TYR A 61 -15.91 4.02 -1.37
C TYR A 61 -14.62 4.25 -0.60
N ALA A 62 -13.54 4.50 -1.32
CA ALA A 62 -12.24 4.78 -0.72
C ALA A 62 -11.65 6.05 -1.32
N SER A 63 -11.22 6.99 -0.46
CA SER A 63 -10.43 8.13 -0.94
C SER A 63 -8.95 7.78 -0.92
N ASN A 64 -8.29 8.05 -2.03
CA ASN A 64 -6.84 7.92 -2.15
C ASN A 64 -6.19 9.30 -2.34
N GLY A 65 -4.88 9.30 -2.45
CA GLY A 65 -4.13 10.48 -2.80
C GLY A 65 -2.63 10.22 -2.73
N TYR A 66 -1.86 11.25 -3.02
CA TYR A 66 -0.41 11.21 -2.94
C TYR A 66 0.05 11.83 -1.62
N TRP A 67 0.95 11.16 -0.93
CA TRP A 67 1.27 11.39 0.47
C TRP A 67 1.80 12.80 0.79
N VAL A 68 2.39 13.47 -0.18
CA VAL A 68 2.93 14.82 0.00
C VAL A 68 1.98 15.84 -0.61
N ASP A 69 1.70 16.89 0.15
CA ASP A 69 0.85 18.00 -0.29
C ASP A 69 1.41 18.64 -1.59
N ALA A 70 0.63 18.59 -2.56
CA ALA A 70 0.54 19.11 -3.91
C ALA A 70 1.78 19.60 -4.68
N HIS A 71 2.67 20.38 -4.11
CA HIS A 71 3.71 21.05 -4.92
C HIS A 71 5.03 20.26 -5.06
N TRP A 72 5.12 19.13 -4.37
CA TRP A 72 6.33 18.29 -4.36
C TRP A 72 6.29 17.15 -5.38
N VAL A 73 5.11 16.84 -5.91
CA VAL A 73 4.91 15.68 -6.76
C VAL A 73 4.52 16.13 -8.16
N ILE A 74 5.48 16.59 -8.91
CA ILE A 74 5.38 16.69 -10.35
C ILE A 74 6.06 15.42 -10.88
N PRO A 75 5.32 14.49 -11.51
CA PRO A 75 5.94 13.37 -12.22
C PRO A 75 6.97 13.88 -13.23
N PRO A 76 8.02 13.12 -13.51
CA PRO A 76 9.07 13.52 -14.46
C PRO A 76 8.56 13.82 -15.89
N ASP A 77 7.36 13.32 -16.23
CA ASP A 77 6.69 13.50 -17.51
C ASP A 77 5.73 14.70 -17.56
N GLY A 78 5.63 15.47 -16.48
CA GLY A 78 4.75 16.64 -16.40
C GLY A 78 3.27 16.33 -16.22
N GLN A 79 2.86 15.05 -16.12
CA GLN A 79 1.49 14.67 -15.80
C GLN A 79 1.27 14.81 -14.30
N LYS A 80 0.32 15.66 -13.91
CA LYS A 80 -0.11 15.79 -12.51
C LYS A 80 -1.04 14.63 -12.18
N GLN A 81 -0.61 13.73 -11.32
CA GLN A 81 -1.49 12.75 -10.71
C GLN A 81 -2.38 13.46 -9.69
N SER A 82 -3.65 13.07 -9.62
CA SER A 82 -4.65 13.66 -8.71
C SER A 82 -5.19 12.64 -7.72
N ALA A 83 -5.76 13.15 -6.64
CA ALA A 83 -6.54 12.33 -5.73
C ALA A 83 -7.82 11.83 -6.39
N GLN A 84 -8.28 10.66 -5.94
CA GLN A 84 -9.45 9.98 -6.48
C GLN A 84 -10.38 9.51 -5.36
N VAL A 85 -11.63 9.23 -5.70
CA VAL A 85 -12.50 8.35 -4.94
C VAL A 85 -12.71 7.08 -5.76
N LEU A 86 -12.34 5.97 -5.16
CA LEU A 86 -12.55 4.62 -5.71
C LEU A 86 -13.87 4.07 -5.21
N ARG A 87 -14.50 3.18 -5.99
CA ARG A 87 -15.74 2.48 -5.64
C ARG A 87 -15.63 0.99 -5.83
N LEU A 88 -16.13 0.22 -4.88
CA LEU A 88 -16.32 -1.22 -4.95
C LEU A 88 -17.80 -1.56 -4.81
N ASP A 89 -18.36 -2.22 -5.81
CA ASP A 89 -19.80 -2.52 -5.88
C ASP A 89 -20.17 -3.88 -5.28
N SER A 90 -19.22 -4.80 -5.14
CA SER A 90 -19.41 -6.13 -4.54
C SER A 90 -18.07 -6.72 -4.07
N LEU A 91 -18.12 -7.70 -3.19
CA LEU A 91 -16.91 -8.34 -2.64
C LEU A 91 -16.00 -8.95 -3.72
N ALA A 92 -16.58 -9.57 -4.74
CA ALA A 92 -15.84 -10.15 -5.86
C ALA A 92 -15.48 -9.12 -6.98
N GLY A 93 -15.89 -7.86 -6.81
CA GLY A 93 -15.67 -6.80 -7.77
C GLY A 93 -14.23 -6.29 -7.78
N LYS A 94 -13.96 -5.40 -8.74
CA LYS A 94 -12.73 -4.59 -8.78
C LYS A 94 -13.04 -3.17 -8.40
N TRP A 95 -12.13 -2.53 -7.68
CA TRP A 95 -12.22 -1.10 -7.42
C TRP A 95 -12.16 -0.32 -8.72
N GLN A 96 -13.05 0.67 -8.88
CA GLN A 96 -13.16 1.52 -10.05
C GLN A 96 -13.01 2.99 -9.61
N VAL A 97 -12.48 3.82 -10.49
CA VAL A 97 -12.44 5.27 -10.26
C VAL A 97 -13.87 5.82 -10.39
N ASP A 98 -14.41 6.34 -9.30
CA ASP A 98 -15.73 6.96 -9.24
C ASP A 98 -15.67 8.49 -9.31
N LEU A 99 -14.55 9.08 -8.84
CA LEU A 99 -14.20 10.49 -8.97
C LEU A 99 -12.71 10.63 -9.19
N ASP A 100 -12.32 11.36 -10.23
CA ASP A 100 -10.96 11.86 -10.43
C ASP A 100 -10.96 13.38 -10.22
N MET A 101 -10.26 13.86 -9.19
CA MET A 101 -10.25 15.27 -8.81
C MET A 101 -9.39 16.14 -9.75
N GLY A 102 -8.54 15.53 -10.59
CA GLY A 102 -7.74 16.23 -11.61
C GLY A 102 -8.56 16.66 -12.82
N GLN A 103 -9.76 16.10 -13.00
CA GLN A 103 -10.67 16.45 -14.08
C GLN A 103 -11.61 17.60 -13.70
N SER A 104 -11.51 18.17 -12.49
CA SER A 104 -12.23 19.41 -12.17
C SER A 104 -11.80 20.50 -13.15
N ASN A 105 -12.75 21.31 -13.64
CA ASN A 105 -12.55 22.33 -14.68
C ASN A 105 -11.52 23.42 -14.34
N ASP A 106 -10.97 23.40 -13.15
CA ASP A 106 -9.97 24.34 -12.68
C ASP A 106 -8.58 23.66 -12.69
N ARG A 107 -7.91 23.75 -13.83
CA ARG A 107 -6.57 23.18 -14.05
C ARG A 107 -5.49 23.78 -13.15
N GLU A 108 -5.77 24.90 -12.49
CA GLU A 108 -4.86 25.53 -11.53
C GLU A 108 -4.95 24.86 -10.16
N LEU A 109 -6.04 24.14 -9.86
CA LEU A 109 -6.28 23.48 -8.58
C LEU A 109 -5.88 22.00 -8.64
N ALA A 110 -4.69 21.68 -8.17
CA ALA A 110 -4.23 20.29 -8.05
C ALA A 110 -4.64 19.68 -6.70
N TYR A 111 -5.67 18.87 -6.68
CA TYR A 111 -6.07 18.10 -5.49
C TYR A 111 -5.28 16.80 -5.47
N MET A 112 -4.17 16.81 -4.74
CA MET A 112 -3.26 15.66 -4.66
C MET A 112 -3.67 14.65 -3.59
N LYS A 113 -4.59 15.01 -2.67
CA LYS A 113 -4.91 14.22 -1.50
C LYS A 113 -6.40 14.23 -1.23
N GLY A 114 -6.99 13.05 -1.20
CA GLY A 114 -8.37 12.83 -0.80
C GLY A 114 -8.53 12.93 0.72
N ASN A 115 -8.62 14.13 1.27
CA ASN A 115 -8.40 14.38 2.69
C ASN A 115 -9.47 13.83 3.61
N ILE A 116 -10.76 13.96 3.26
CA ILE A 116 -11.86 13.42 4.06
C ILE A 116 -13.02 12.95 3.16
N LEU A 117 -13.38 11.69 3.32
CA LEU A 117 -14.56 11.07 2.72
C LEU A 117 -15.46 10.59 3.84
N LYS A 118 -16.71 11.04 3.88
CA LYS A 118 -17.65 10.68 4.95
C LYS A 118 -19.07 10.56 4.42
N SER A 119 -19.80 9.56 4.90
CA SER A 119 -21.25 9.46 4.73
C SER A 119 -21.93 10.17 5.89
N VAL A 120 -22.70 11.20 5.60
CA VAL A 120 -23.38 12.04 6.59
C VAL A 120 -24.88 12.06 6.37
N THR A 121 -25.64 12.28 7.44
CA THR A 121 -27.10 12.29 7.36
C THR A 121 -27.64 13.60 7.87
N PHE A 122 -28.50 14.24 7.07
CA PHE A 122 -29.28 15.41 7.46
C PHE A 122 -30.72 15.03 7.76
N THR A 123 -31.28 15.62 8.80
CA THR A 123 -32.69 15.46 9.22
C THR A 123 -33.48 16.72 9.01
N ARG A 124 -32.81 17.84 8.72
CA ARG A 124 -33.42 19.19 8.60
C ARG A 124 -32.85 19.93 7.38
N ASP A 125 -33.69 20.84 6.87
CA ASP A 125 -33.29 21.79 5.83
C ASP A 125 -32.55 23.01 6.41
N ALA A 126 -32.17 23.94 5.52
CA ALA A 126 -31.44 25.15 5.86
C ALA A 126 -32.18 26.10 6.82
N SER A 127 -33.51 25.98 6.94
CA SER A 127 -34.33 26.75 7.87
C SER A 127 -34.51 26.08 9.23
N GLY A 128 -33.99 24.86 9.39
CA GLY A 128 -34.19 24.03 10.57
C GLY A 128 -35.48 23.21 10.56
N LYS A 129 -36.26 23.21 9.47
CA LYS A 129 -37.46 22.41 9.32
C LYS A 129 -37.13 20.94 9.10
N PRO A 130 -37.82 20.00 9.77
CA PRO A 130 -37.60 18.57 9.53
C PRO A 130 -37.84 18.19 8.07
N LEU A 131 -36.93 17.35 7.52
CA LEU A 131 -37.11 16.75 6.22
C LEU A 131 -38.15 15.64 6.27
N PRO A 132 -38.90 15.37 5.18
CA PRO A 132 -39.84 14.24 5.10
C PRO A 132 -39.21 12.89 5.41
N SER A 133 -37.96 12.73 5.04
CA SER A 133 -37.10 11.60 5.39
C SER A 133 -35.67 12.07 5.55
N PRO A 134 -34.84 11.44 6.40
CA PRO A 134 -33.42 11.77 6.49
C PRO A 134 -32.72 11.61 5.13
N GLU A 135 -31.86 12.58 4.80
CA GLU A 135 -31.07 12.56 3.57
C GLU A 135 -29.64 12.15 3.90
N ASN A 136 -29.24 10.99 3.37
CA ASN A 136 -27.88 10.47 3.55
C ASN A 136 -27.03 10.78 2.32
N LEU A 137 -25.96 11.56 2.51
CA LEU A 137 -25.06 12.05 1.48
C LEU A 137 -23.64 11.48 1.68
N LEU A 138 -23.01 11.09 0.60
CA LEU A 138 -21.57 10.81 0.56
C LEU A 138 -20.86 12.10 0.11
N ILE A 139 -19.99 12.62 0.97
CA ILE A 139 -19.26 13.88 0.73
C ILE A 139 -17.76 13.60 0.80
N MET A 140 -17.07 14.07 -0.23
CA MET A 140 -15.62 14.14 -0.30
C MET A 140 -15.19 15.60 -0.15
N ALA A 141 -14.17 15.89 0.69
CA ALA A 141 -13.54 17.20 0.71
C ALA A 141 -12.01 17.06 0.60
N ALA A 142 -11.43 17.91 -0.23
CA ALA A 142 -10.00 17.95 -0.48
C ALA A 142 -9.48 19.39 -0.51
N GLY A 143 -8.21 19.54 -0.14
CA GLY A 143 -7.49 20.80 -0.21
C GLY A 143 -6.50 20.82 -1.35
N ALA A 144 -6.35 21.98 -1.97
CA ALA A 144 -5.31 22.27 -2.93
C ALA A 144 -4.44 23.41 -2.38
N ASN A 145 -3.11 23.26 -2.54
CA ASN A 145 -2.14 24.26 -2.13
C ASN A 145 -1.32 24.69 -3.35
N PHE A 146 -1.16 25.98 -3.55
CA PHE A 146 -0.35 26.55 -4.64
C PHE A 146 0.62 27.57 -4.12
N GLU A 147 1.54 27.99 -4.99
CA GLU A 147 2.47 29.08 -4.68
C GLU A 147 1.79 30.42 -4.38
N ARG A 148 0.61 30.68 -4.96
CA ARG A 148 -0.14 31.95 -4.85
C ARG A 148 -1.45 31.88 -4.09
N GLY A 149 -1.78 30.73 -3.51
CA GLY A 149 -3.04 30.58 -2.79
C GLY A 149 -3.33 29.13 -2.40
N GLY A 150 -4.51 28.92 -1.85
CA GLY A 150 -5.01 27.59 -1.51
C GLY A 150 -6.53 27.56 -1.56
N ALA A 151 -7.08 26.36 -1.65
CA ALA A 151 -8.52 26.17 -1.65
C ALA A 151 -8.93 24.89 -0.94
N VAL A 152 -10.16 24.84 -0.47
CA VAL A 152 -10.87 23.61 -0.12
C VAL A 152 -12.10 23.51 -0.99
N SER A 153 -12.26 22.35 -1.62
CA SER A 153 -13.47 21.99 -2.35
C SER A 153 -14.14 20.78 -1.71
N SER A 154 -15.45 20.68 -1.94
CA SER A 154 -16.24 19.50 -1.64
C SER A 154 -16.88 18.93 -2.90
N TRP A 155 -17.07 17.62 -2.91
CA TRP A 155 -17.83 16.89 -3.92
C TRP A 155 -18.91 16.09 -3.20
N THR A 156 -20.16 16.31 -3.59
CA THR A 156 -21.31 15.54 -3.08
C THR A 156 -21.76 14.55 -4.14
N ARG A 157 -21.88 13.28 -3.74
CA ARG A 157 -22.29 12.23 -4.67
C ARG A 157 -23.80 12.28 -4.91
N ASN A 158 -24.18 12.35 -6.17
CA ASN A 158 -25.56 12.12 -6.61
C ASN A 158 -25.72 10.65 -7.03
N ASP A 159 -26.21 9.81 -6.09
CA ASP A 159 -26.32 8.38 -6.32
C ASP A 159 -27.29 8.01 -7.44
N LYS A 160 -28.36 8.79 -7.65
CA LYS A 160 -29.35 8.53 -8.71
C LYS A 160 -28.75 8.73 -10.09
N LYS A 161 -27.89 9.75 -10.26
CA LYS A 161 -27.24 10.09 -11.53
C LYS A 161 -25.86 9.43 -11.66
N ASN A 162 -25.34 8.83 -10.59
CA ASN A 162 -24.01 8.23 -10.51
C ASN A 162 -22.89 9.23 -10.89
N ILE A 163 -22.97 10.46 -10.38
CA ILE A 163 -21.99 11.54 -10.60
C ILE A 163 -21.65 12.24 -9.28
N TRP A 164 -20.54 12.98 -9.31
CA TRP A 164 -20.12 13.85 -8.23
C TRP A 164 -20.36 15.32 -8.61
N VAL A 165 -20.86 16.11 -7.67
CA VAL A 165 -21.11 17.54 -7.86
C VAL A 165 -20.08 18.32 -7.06
N HIS A 166 -19.23 19.04 -7.77
CA HIS A 166 -18.17 19.88 -7.20
C HIS A 166 -18.74 21.20 -6.65
N THR A 167 -18.20 21.63 -5.51
CA THR A 167 -18.50 22.94 -4.89
C THR A 167 -17.21 23.49 -4.28
N LEU A 168 -16.80 24.67 -4.70
CA LEU A 168 -15.72 25.40 -4.04
C LEU A 168 -16.21 25.88 -2.67
N VAL A 169 -15.61 25.37 -1.60
CA VAL A 169 -15.98 25.71 -0.21
C VAL A 169 -15.33 27.02 0.20
N ARG A 170 -14.05 27.14 -0.03
CA ARG A 170 -13.27 28.32 0.30
C ARG A 170 -11.95 28.37 -0.47
N HIS A 171 -11.52 29.60 -0.71
CA HIS A 171 -10.24 29.90 -1.33
C HIS A 171 -9.61 31.10 -0.61
N GLY A 172 -8.31 31.22 -0.61
CA GLY A 172 -7.61 32.32 0.02
C GLY A 172 -6.12 32.35 -0.35
N SER A 173 -5.44 33.41 0.08
CA SER A 173 -4.00 33.55 -0.14
C SER A 173 -3.22 32.51 0.70
N SER A 174 -2.12 31.99 0.18
CA SER A 174 -1.17 31.15 0.93
C SER A 174 -0.06 32.03 1.51
N VAL A 175 -0.37 32.87 2.47
CA VAL A 175 0.65 33.67 3.16
C VAL A 175 1.14 32.89 4.39
N GLY A 176 2.44 32.75 4.56
CA GLY A 176 3.04 32.25 5.79
C GLY A 176 2.91 30.74 6.06
N GLY A 177 2.86 29.90 5.02
CA GLY A 177 2.81 28.45 5.22
C GLY A 177 1.45 27.86 5.60
N ILE A 178 0.38 28.64 5.41
CA ILE A 178 -0.99 28.18 5.61
C ILE A 178 -1.27 26.96 4.71
N ARG A 179 -1.82 25.89 5.32
CA ARG A 179 -2.14 24.66 4.62
C ARG A 179 -3.64 24.39 4.59
N TRP A 180 -4.16 24.27 3.40
CA TRP A 180 -5.54 23.95 3.10
C TRP A 180 -5.70 22.44 3.05
N VAL A 181 -5.95 21.80 4.20
CA VAL A 181 -5.95 20.35 4.34
C VAL A 181 -7.11 19.93 5.24
N PRO A 182 -8.33 19.76 4.68
CA PRO A 182 -9.47 19.27 5.45
C PRO A 182 -9.16 17.88 6.03
N ARG A 183 -9.56 17.64 7.27
CA ARG A 183 -9.24 16.39 7.98
C ARG A 183 -10.42 15.70 8.60
N ASP A 184 -11.50 16.43 8.90
CA ASP A 184 -12.73 15.85 9.42
C ASP A 184 -13.92 16.73 9.11
N MET A 185 -15.11 16.14 9.14
CA MET A 185 -16.40 16.82 9.04
C MET A 185 -17.43 16.13 9.94
N GLU A 186 -18.38 16.90 10.48
CA GLU A 186 -19.44 16.36 11.33
C GLU A 186 -20.72 17.15 11.16
N VAL A 187 -21.88 16.48 11.15
CA VAL A 187 -23.20 17.11 11.15
C VAL A 187 -23.67 17.29 12.60
N TYR A 188 -23.99 18.48 13.00
CA TYR A 188 -24.43 18.79 14.35
C TYR A 188 -25.64 19.75 14.35
N ARG A 189 -26.56 19.49 15.23
CA ARG A 189 -27.73 20.33 15.45
C ARG A 189 -27.52 21.24 16.64
N ASP A 190 -27.48 22.55 16.38
CA ASP A 190 -27.47 23.58 17.43
C ASP A 190 -28.74 23.48 18.27
N LYS A 191 -28.61 23.32 19.58
CA LYS A 191 -29.73 23.09 20.50
C LYS A 191 -30.57 24.30 20.75
N LYS A 192 -30.02 25.53 20.57
CA LYS A 192 -30.73 26.77 20.80
C LYS A 192 -31.45 27.26 19.56
N THR A 193 -30.80 27.19 18.40
CA THR A 193 -31.40 27.63 17.14
C THR A 193 -32.17 26.53 16.42
N GLY A 194 -31.92 25.26 16.75
CA GLY A 194 -32.50 24.11 16.07
C GLY A 194 -31.96 23.85 14.68
N ILE A 195 -31.03 24.68 14.18
CA ILE A 195 -30.44 24.57 12.86
C ILE A 195 -29.40 23.44 12.85
N GLU A 196 -29.51 22.53 11.86
CA GLU A 196 -28.58 21.46 11.61
C GLU A 196 -27.53 21.92 10.60
N ARG A 197 -26.27 21.78 10.94
CA ARG A 197 -25.12 22.20 10.12
C ARG A 197 -24.09 21.07 9.98
N ILE A 198 -23.43 21.03 8.83
CA ILE A 198 -22.19 20.30 8.69
C ILE A 198 -21.03 21.26 9.00
N PHE A 199 -20.09 20.80 9.82
CA PHE A 199 -18.86 21.49 10.16
C PHE A 199 -17.71 20.79 9.43
N LEU A 200 -16.87 21.54 8.72
CA LEU A 200 -15.74 21.03 7.94
C LEU A 200 -14.45 21.74 8.37
N SER A 201 -13.46 20.96 8.73
CA SER A 201 -12.09 21.44 8.90
C SER A 201 -11.51 21.87 7.57
N LEU A 202 -10.92 23.05 7.50
CA LEU A 202 -10.23 23.57 6.31
C LEU A 202 -8.70 23.39 6.40
N GLY A 203 -8.20 22.86 7.52
CA GLY A 203 -6.79 22.89 7.88
C GLY A 203 -6.45 24.14 8.69
N ASN A 204 -5.32 24.80 8.42
CA ASN A 204 -4.90 25.99 9.17
C ASN A 204 -5.90 27.16 9.16
N PRO A 205 -6.71 27.40 8.11
CA PRO A 205 -7.70 28.48 8.18
C PRO A 205 -8.76 28.30 9.27
N GLY A 206 -9.02 27.10 9.74
CA GLY A 206 -10.00 26.83 10.78
C GLY A 206 -11.16 25.93 10.34
N ILE A 207 -12.35 26.23 10.84
CA ILE A 207 -13.58 25.47 10.58
C ILE A 207 -14.62 26.34 9.87
N VAL A 208 -15.25 25.80 8.84
CA VAL A 208 -16.43 26.40 8.18
C VAL A 208 -17.64 25.54 8.46
N SER A 209 -18.84 26.15 8.44
CA SER A 209 -20.10 25.42 8.51
C SER A 209 -20.91 25.56 7.22
N GLY A 210 -21.79 24.60 6.97
CA GLY A 210 -22.76 24.61 5.88
C GLY A 210 -24.11 24.06 6.31
N VAL A 211 -25.15 24.30 5.53
CA VAL A 211 -26.50 23.77 5.78
C VAL A 211 -26.95 22.93 4.58
N TYR A 212 -27.80 21.96 4.84
CA TYR A 212 -28.41 21.19 3.77
C TYR A 212 -29.40 22.04 3.00
N ASP A 213 -29.22 22.13 1.69
CA ASP A 213 -30.08 22.87 0.77
C ASP A 213 -30.40 22.00 -0.45
N PRO A 214 -31.60 21.39 -0.50
CA PRO A 214 -31.99 20.52 -1.61
C PRO A 214 -32.13 21.25 -2.94
N THR A 215 -32.19 22.60 -2.96
CA THR A 215 -32.42 23.38 -4.19
C THR A 215 -31.14 23.57 -5.02
N ILE A 216 -29.95 23.39 -4.42
CA ILE A 216 -28.68 23.53 -5.12
C ILE A 216 -28.08 22.17 -5.52
N PRO A 217 -27.33 22.08 -6.62
CA PRO A 217 -26.79 20.81 -7.10
C PRO A 217 -25.90 20.07 -6.09
N GLY A 218 -25.03 20.79 -5.38
CA GLY A 218 -24.11 20.23 -4.37
C GLY A 218 -24.76 19.92 -3.02
N LYS A 219 -26.03 20.24 -2.82
CA LYS A 219 -26.82 19.95 -1.62
C LYS A 219 -26.32 20.62 -0.33
N ILE A 220 -25.15 21.23 -0.31
CA ILE A 220 -24.59 21.92 0.86
C ILE A 220 -24.32 23.38 0.50
N ARG A 221 -24.98 24.27 1.17
CA ARG A 221 -24.71 25.71 1.09
C ARG A 221 -23.72 26.10 2.19
N TRP A 222 -22.48 26.26 1.79
CA TRP A 222 -21.38 26.61 2.69
C TRP A 222 -21.46 28.10 3.10
N SER A 223 -21.10 28.37 4.36
CA SER A 223 -20.98 29.73 4.88
C SER A 223 -19.79 30.46 4.23
N LYS A 224 -20.00 31.77 3.98
CA LYS A 224 -18.93 32.69 3.58
C LYS A 224 -18.00 33.05 4.74
N HIS A 225 -18.42 32.86 5.97
CA HIS A 225 -17.68 33.16 7.19
C HIS A 225 -17.17 31.87 7.84
N LEU A 226 -15.98 31.95 8.45
CA LEU A 226 -15.48 30.86 9.27
C LEU A 226 -16.36 30.75 10.53
N GLU A 227 -16.65 29.53 10.89
CA GLU A 227 -17.30 29.22 12.17
C GLU A 227 -16.31 29.42 13.32
N PHE A 228 -15.09 28.96 13.13
CA PHE A 228 -13.96 29.10 14.05
C PHE A 228 -12.69 29.40 13.27
N PRO A 229 -12.19 30.62 13.25
CA PRO A 229 -10.93 30.97 12.65
C PRO A 229 -9.76 30.55 13.56
N PHE A 230 -8.72 29.99 13.01
CA PHE A 230 -7.47 29.78 13.76
C PHE A 230 -6.59 31.01 13.72
N PRO A 231 -5.70 31.20 14.72
CA PRO A 231 -4.76 32.30 14.73
C PRO A 231 -3.90 32.33 13.46
N GLU A 232 -3.68 33.53 12.93
CA GLU A 232 -2.75 33.71 11.81
C GLU A 232 -1.33 33.25 12.21
N GLY A 233 -0.62 32.60 11.29
CA GLY A 233 0.71 32.06 11.54
C GLY A 233 0.72 30.69 12.23
N GLY A 234 -0.44 30.05 12.39
CA GLY A 234 -0.54 28.68 12.93
C GLY A 234 0.30 27.68 12.13
N SER A 235 1.05 26.85 12.85
CA SER A 235 1.86 25.78 12.28
C SER A 235 0.98 24.62 11.79
N LEU A 236 1.55 23.62 11.11
CA LEU A 236 0.85 22.38 10.74
C LEU A 236 0.15 21.68 11.91
N HIS A 237 0.50 22.01 13.15
CA HIS A 237 -0.09 21.43 14.36
C HIS A 237 -1.47 21.96 14.68
N THR A 238 -1.78 23.18 14.31
CA THR A 238 -3.04 23.84 14.67
C THR A 238 -4.23 23.34 13.87
N ARG A 239 -4.02 22.54 12.83
CA ARG A 239 -5.12 21.98 12.03
C ARG A 239 -5.98 21.02 12.85
N PRO A 240 -7.32 21.14 12.81
CA PRO A 240 -8.21 20.19 13.46
C PRO A 240 -8.16 18.83 12.77
N LEU A 241 -7.87 17.80 13.55
CA LEU A 241 -7.80 16.42 13.10
C LEU A 241 -8.97 15.56 13.59
N GLY A 242 -9.92 16.16 14.31
CA GLY A 242 -11.14 15.50 14.76
C GLY A 242 -12.22 16.50 15.11
N ILE A 243 -13.44 16.25 14.60
CA ILE A 243 -14.67 16.98 14.91
C ILE A 243 -15.72 15.92 15.27
N VAL A 244 -16.28 16.00 16.49
CA VAL A 244 -17.23 14.98 16.98
C VAL A 244 -18.36 15.59 17.80
N GLN A 245 -19.43 14.82 18.00
CA GLN A 245 -20.48 15.12 18.96
C GLN A 245 -20.33 14.22 20.17
N ALA A 246 -20.16 14.83 21.35
CA ALA A 246 -20.16 14.08 22.61
C ALA A 246 -20.87 14.90 23.71
N ASN A 247 -21.55 14.20 24.61
CA ASN A 247 -22.33 14.80 25.70
C ASN A 247 -23.25 15.94 25.23
N GLY A 248 -23.75 15.75 24.00
CA GLY A 248 -24.66 16.70 23.37
C GLY A 248 -24.02 18.04 22.95
N SER A 249 -22.74 18.13 22.77
CA SER A 249 -22.01 19.28 22.25
C SER A 249 -21.13 18.89 21.06
N LEU A 250 -20.87 19.86 20.20
CA LEU A 250 -19.83 19.72 19.17
C LEU A 250 -18.47 20.02 19.79
N LEU A 251 -17.53 19.09 19.60
CA LEU A 251 -16.15 19.23 20.06
C LEU A 251 -15.20 19.05 18.89
N PHE A 252 -14.05 19.74 18.92
CA PHE A 252 -13.00 19.58 17.93
C PHE A 252 -11.62 19.81 18.53
N SER A 253 -10.61 19.23 17.88
CA SER A 253 -9.22 19.42 18.29
C SER A 253 -8.55 20.55 17.51
N GLU A 254 -7.63 21.27 18.16
CA GLU A 254 -6.68 22.21 17.56
C GLU A 254 -5.32 22.00 18.22
N GLY A 255 -4.35 21.48 17.49
CA GLY A 255 -3.05 21.14 18.08
C GLY A 255 -3.20 20.21 19.28
N GLY A 256 -2.74 20.64 20.44
CA GLY A 256 -2.89 19.93 21.72
C GLY A 256 -4.16 20.26 22.50
N ALA A 257 -5.02 21.15 21.98
CA ALA A 257 -6.22 21.58 22.67
C ALA A 257 -7.49 20.93 22.12
N VAL A 258 -8.52 20.84 22.96
CA VAL A 258 -9.89 20.47 22.55
C VAL A 258 -10.81 21.62 22.92
N PHE A 259 -11.63 22.01 21.96
CA PHE A 259 -12.64 23.05 22.09
C PHE A 259 -14.04 22.46 22.07
N ARG A 260 -14.94 23.10 22.83
CA ARG A 260 -16.36 22.82 22.85
C ARG A 260 -17.13 24.02 22.30
N ARG A 261 -18.04 23.77 21.36
CA ARG A 261 -18.99 24.79 20.88
C ARG A 261 -20.12 24.99 21.89
N VAL A 262 -20.36 26.23 22.28
CA VAL A 262 -21.51 26.65 23.05
C VAL A 262 -22.55 27.23 22.08
N ASP A 263 -23.72 26.59 22.04
CA ASP A 263 -24.78 26.85 21.09
C ASP A 263 -25.43 28.22 21.23
N GLY A 264 -25.94 28.76 20.13
CA GLY A 264 -26.67 30.02 20.07
C GLY A 264 -26.53 30.70 18.70
N GLU A 265 -27.24 31.82 18.51
CA GLU A 265 -27.13 32.63 17.29
C GLU A 265 -25.72 33.16 17.07
N LYS A 266 -25.01 33.49 18.15
CA LYS A 266 -23.60 33.84 18.17
C LYS A 266 -22.86 32.78 19.01
N PRO A 267 -22.44 31.67 18.40
CA PRO A 267 -21.78 30.59 19.12
C PRO A 267 -20.46 31.05 19.73
N ARG A 268 -20.11 30.49 20.87
CA ARG A 268 -18.82 30.67 21.55
C ARG A 268 -18.07 29.35 21.58
N TYR A 269 -16.77 29.40 21.78
CA TYR A 269 -15.91 28.26 21.83
C TYR A 269 -15.09 28.27 23.10
N GLU A 270 -15.24 27.20 23.89
CA GLU A 270 -14.56 27.04 25.17
C GLU A 270 -13.44 26.03 25.02
N LYS A 271 -12.23 26.42 25.36
CA LYS A 271 -11.11 25.48 25.47
C LYS A 271 -11.32 24.64 26.72
N ILE A 272 -11.55 23.35 26.56
CA ILE A 272 -11.80 22.41 27.65
C ILE A 272 -10.58 21.66 28.13
N ILE A 273 -9.59 21.48 27.26
CA ILE A 273 -8.31 20.85 27.54
C ILE A 273 -7.22 21.51 26.67
N ASP A 274 -6.01 21.59 27.22
CA ASP A 274 -4.80 21.98 26.51
C ASP A 274 -3.65 21.06 26.94
N LEU A 275 -3.11 20.31 25.98
CA LEU A 275 -2.01 19.36 26.17
C LEU A 275 -0.71 19.89 25.53
N ASN A 276 -0.57 21.18 25.31
CA ASN A 276 0.53 21.83 24.57
C ASN A 276 1.89 21.74 25.30
N GLU A 277 2.20 20.63 25.91
CA GLU A 277 3.55 20.31 26.36
C GLU A 277 4.30 19.73 25.16
N ASP A 278 5.26 20.46 24.61
CA ASP A 278 6.18 20.02 23.56
C ASP A 278 5.52 19.41 22.30
N THR A 279 4.82 20.21 21.53
CA THR A 279 4.40 19.81 20.17
C THR A 279 5.55 20.05 19.20
N ASP A 280 6.06 18.99 18.62
CA ASP A 280 6.96 19.07 17.46
C ASP A 280 6.19 19.53 16.23
N THR A 281 6.87 20.29 15.42
CA THR A 281 6.31 21.06 14.35
C THR A 281 5.64 20.28 13.24
N ASP A 282 5.97 19.04 12.97
CA ASP A 282 5.46 18.34 11.77
C ASP A 282 4.29 17.36 12.01
N VAL A 283 4.17 16.77 13.19
CA VAL A 283 3.20 15.68 13.43
C VAL A 283 2.67 15.66 14.87
N GLY A 284 2.91 16.71 15.64
CA GLY A 284 2.43 16.87 17.01
C GLY A 284 0.91 17.03 17.10
N GLY A 285 0.39 16.98 18.32
CA GLY A 285 -0.98 17.26 18.64
C GLY A 285 -1.90 16.05 18.71
N ILE A 286 -3.17 16.35 18.90
CA ILE A 286 -4.27 15.39 18.98
C ILE A 286 -4.58 14.88 17.57
N ARG A 287 -4.66 13.56 17.43
CA ARG A 287 -4.96 12.90 16.15
C ARG A 287 -6.19 12.04 16.28
N GLY A 288 -7.24 12.43 15.56
CA GLY A 288 -8.52 11.75 15.55
C GLY A 288 -9.22 11.78 16.91
N LEU A 289 -10.41 12.32 16.97
CA LEU A 289 -11.29 12.20 18.13
C LEU A 289 -12.29 11.08 17.86
N THR A 290 -12.43 10.16 18.84
CA THR A 290 -13.43 9.10 18.78
C THR A 290 -14.25 9.13 20.05
N VAL A 291 -15.56 9.18 19.90
CA VAL A 291 -16.50 9.16 21.03
C VAL A 291 -16.68 7.72 21.48
N ILE A 292 -16.53 7.50 22.77
CA ILE A 292 -16.75 6.20 23.42
C ILE A 292 -17.63 6.39 24.64
N ASP A 293 -18.26 5.33 25.12
CA ASP A 293 -18.87 5.34 26.44
C ASP A 293 -17.81 5.57 27.53
N ASN A 294 -18.15 6.34 28.56
CA ASN A 294 -17.23 6.61 29.64
C ASN A 294 -16.97 5.34 30.49
N PRO A 295 -15.76 4.76 30.47
CA PRO A 295 -15.47 3.55 31.25
C PRO A 295 -15.52 3.75 32.75
N GLN A 296 -15.53 5.02 33.22
CA GLN A 296 -15.50 5.37 34.65
C GLN A 296 -16.87 5.84 35.18
N GLY A 297 -17.91 5.87 34.35
CA GLY A 297 -19.22 6.31 34.81
C GLY A 297 -20.16 6.75 33.69
N LYS A 298 -20.96 7.81 33.97
CA LYS A 298 -21.95 8.33 33.02
C LYS A 298 -21.31 9.25 31.97
N GLY A 299 -21.97 9.33 30.83
CA GLY A 299 -21.59 10.21 29.72
C GLY A 299 -20.64 9.58 28.73
N GLN A 300 -20.09 10.40 27.84
CA GLN A 300 -19.21 9.98 26.77
C GLN A 300 -17.81 10.54 26.96
N SER A 301 -16.83 9.70 26.75
CA SER A 301 -15.42 10.06 26.74
C SER A 301 -14.91 10.27 25.30
N LEU A 302 -13.76 10.96 25.17
CA LEU A 302 -13.08 11.15 23.89
C LEU A 302 -11.77 10.36 23.91
N LEU A 303 -11.67 9.39 23.01
CA LEU A 303 -10.45 8.61 22.78
C LEU A 303 -9.67 9.23 21.60
N PHE A 304 -8.34 9.36 21.72
CA PHE A 304 -7.50 9.91 20.69
C PHE A 304 -6.03 9.47 20.80
N LEU A 305 -5.29 9.67 19.73
CA LEU A 305 -3.86 9.50 19.72
C LEU A 305 -3.18 10.85 20.01
N TRP A 306 -2.31 10.85 21.00
CA TRP A 306 -1.48 11.99 21.34
C TRP A 306 -0.07 11.78 20.77
N ALA A 307 0.39 12.69 19.93
CA ALA A 307 1.72 12.68 19.34
C ALA A 307 2.46 13.95 19.75
N PRO A 308 3.21 13.96 20.89
CA PRO A 308 4.05 15.07 21.29
C PRO A 308 5.29 15.20 20.40
N GLY A 309 6.09 16.24 20.62
CA GLY A 309 7.35 16.45 19.92
C GLY A 309 8.31 15.27 20.04
N ASP A 310 8.43 14.73 21.24
CA ASP A 310 9.15 13.48 21.48
C ASP A 310 8.28 12.26 21.06
N ARG A 311 8.59 11.69 19.91
CA ARG A 311 7.85 10.58 19.30
C ARG A 311 7.89 9.28 20.08
N SER A 312 8.87 9.12 20.99
CA SER A 312 8.91 7.99 21.93
C SER A 312 7.77 8.05 22.95
N LYS A 313 7.19 9.23 23.13
CA LYS A 313 6.07 9.49 24.06
C LYS A 313 4.69 9.45 23.42
N SER A 314 4.56 9.00 22.16
CA SER A 314 3.24 8.85 21.51
C SER A 314 2.34 7.89 22.28
N GLN A 315 1.10 8.31 22.54
CA GLN A 315 0.19 7.62 23.47
C GLN A 315 -1.24 7.55 22.92
N VAL A 316 -1.97 6.57 23.39
CA VAL A 316 -3.43 6.61 23.41
C VAL A 316 -3.88 7.32 24.69
N LYS A 317 -4.64 8.39 24.53
CA LYS A 317 -5.20 9.16 25.63
C LYS A 317 -6.73 9.17 25.57
N ARG A 318 -7.33 9.44 26.72
CA ARG A 318 -8.77 9.60 26.85
C ARG A 318 -9.10 10.82 27.69
N LEU A 319 -10.17 11.53 27.31
CA LEU A 319 -10.79 12.56 28.14
C LEU A 319 -12.07 12.00 28.73
N ASP A 320 -12.16 11.90 30.04
CA ASP A 320 -13.38 11.49 30.76
C ASP A 320 -14.09 12.70 31.30
N PRO A 321 -15.43 12.80 31.17
CA PRO A 321 -16.19 13.90 31.76
C PRO A 321 -16.03 13.90 33.29
N ASP A 322 -15.82 15.07 33.88
CA ASP A 322 -15.62 15.26 35.31
C ASP A 322 -16.90 15.41 36.12
N GLY A 323 -18.05 15.35 35.46
CA GLY A 323 -19.37 15.57 36.04
C GLY A 323 -19.72 17.04 36.36
N LYS A 324 -18.77 17.95 36.13
CA LYS A 324 -18.95 19.42 36.37
C LYS A 324 -18.94 20.22 35.08
N GLY A 325 -18.98 19.54 33.94
CA GLY A 325 -18.95 20.12 32.60
C GLY A 325 -17.56 20.24 31.98
N GLY A 326 -16.50 19.82 32.68
CA GLY A 326 -15.15 19.68 32.19
C GLY A 326 -14.77 18.22 31.90
N TYR A 327 -13.47 17.99 31.70
CA TYR A 327 -12.90 16.69 31.40
C TYR A 327 -11.60 16.49 32.14
N THR A 328 -11.30 15.24 32.47
CA THR A 328 -10.01 14.81 33.01
C THR A 328 -9.24 13.98 31.99
N VAL A 329 -7.94 14.22 31.89
CA VAL A 329 -7.04 13.45 30.98
C VAL A 329 -6.66 12.13 31.61
N LYS A 330 -6.76 11.06 30.84
CA LYS A 330 -6.29 9.71 31.20
C LYS A 330 -5.30 9.21 30.15
N ASN A 331 -4.17 8.66 30.59
CA ASN A 331 -3.24 7.93 29.73
C ASN A 331 -3.69 6.48 29.70
N GLU A 332 -3.99 5.92 28.53
CA GLU A 332 -4.37 4.51 28.41
C GLU A 332 -3.18 3.63 28.06
N ALA A 333 -2.41 4.00 27.03
CA ALA A 333 -1.30 3.16 26.59
C ALA A 333 -0.21 3.99 25.90
N MET A 334 1.05 3.56 26.12
CA MET A 334 2.20 4.02 25.33
C MET A 334 2.30 3.16 24.06
N ILE A 335 2.22 3.78 22.88
CA ILE A 335 2.25 3.05 21.61
C ILE A 335 3.58 2.29 21.45
N MET A 336 4.68 2.91 21.86
CA MET A 336 6.00 2.28 21.83
C MET A 336 6.03 0.97 22.66
N GLU A 337 5.46 0.96 23.85
CA GLU A 337 5.43 -0.22 24.71
C GLU A 337 4.54 -1.34 24.16
N LEU A 338 3.41 -0.96 23.53
CA LEU A 338 2.57 -1.92 22.82
C LEU A 338 3.34 -2.61 21.69
N MET A 339 4.09 -1.84 20.91
CA MET A 339 4.91 -2.39 19.83
C MET A 339 6.07 -3.24 20.35
N LYS A 340 6.79 -2.78 21.38
CA LYS A 340 7.87 -3.56 22.03
C LYS A 340 7.36 -4.91 22.51
N LYS A 341 6.22 -4.92 23.19
CA LYS A 341 5.59 -6.15 23.69
C LYS A 341 5.26 -7.12 22.55
N ARG A 342 4.78 -6.63 21.42
CA ARG A 342 4.42 -7.45 20.27
C ARG A 342 5.63 -7.96 19.49
N LEU A 343 6.64 -7.10 19.27
CA LEU A 343 7.76 -7.36 18.39
C LEU A 343 9.00 -7.93 19.06
N GLY A 344 9.12 -7.77 20.40
CA GLY A 344 10.29 -8.19 21.17
C GLY A 344 11.58 -7.43 20.84
N VAL A 345 11.46 -6.19 20.27
CA VAL A 345 12.60 -5.36 19.84
C VAL A 345 12.42 -3.92 20.29
N GLU A 346 13.51 -3.15 20.31
CA GLU A 346 13.47 -1.72 20.61
C GLU A 346 12.74 -0.93 19.52
N VAL A 347 11.88 -0.02 19.96
CA VAL A 347 11.04 0.84 19.10
C VAL A 347 11.31 2.30 19.46
N PRO A 348 12.29 2.95 18.82
CA PRO A 348 12.70 4.31 19.20
C PRO A 348 11.72 5.41 18.72
N TYR A 349 10.82 5.08 17.82
CA TYR A 349 9.90 6.06 17.25
C TYR A 349 8.55 5.42 16.94
N THR A 350 7.48 6.14 17.27
CA THR A 350 6.11 5.75 16.89
C THR A 350 5.31 6.93 16.41
N LEU A 351 4.36 6.67 15.52
CA LEU A 351 3.39 7.64 15.05
C LEU A 351 2.03 6.95 15.00
N GLY A 352 1.05 7.50 15.68
CA GLY A 352 -0.34 7.08 15.53
C GLY A 352 -0.85 7.32 14.11
N ALA A 353 -1.85 6.55 13.70
CA ALA A 353 -2.56 6.82 12.46
C ALA A 353 -3.10 8.24 12.47
N HIS A 354 -3.28 8.81 11.28
CA HIS A 354 -3.77 10.18 11.14
C HIS A 354 -5.29 10.30 11.37
N ASN A 355 -5.98 9.18 11.56
CA ASN A 355 -7.43 9.11 11.68
C ASN A 355 -7.85 8.66 13.08
N MET A 356 -9.13 8.43 13.28
CA MET A 356 -9.74 8.06 14.55
C MET A 356 -9.41 6.61 14.97
N ALA A 357 -9.82 6.23 16.18
CA ALA A 357 -10.00 4.86 16.59
C ALA A 357 -11.36 4.36 16.04
N PHE A 358 -11.35 3.24 15.33
CA PHE A 358 -12.53 2.74 14.60
C PHE A 358 -13.31 1.74 15.45
N PRO A 359 -14.58 2.00 15.80
CA PRO A 359 -15.39 1.11 16.60
C PRO A 359 -15.95 -0.07 15.79
N PHE A 360 -15.90 -1.27 16.37
CA PHE A 360 -16.49 -2.49 15.83
C PHE A 360 -17.13 -3.32 16.95
N THR A 361 -18.20 -4.04 16.64
CA THR A 361 -18.74 -5.03 17.58
C THR A 361 -17.97 -6.34 17.39
N ASP A 362 -17.32 -6.80 18.43
CA ASP A 362 -16.66 -8.11 18.42
C ASP A 362 -17.73 -9.22 18.36
N PRO A 363 -17.74 -10.06 17.34
CA PRO A 363 -18.73 -11.13 17.19
C PRO A 363 -18.71 -12.16 18.33
N ALA A 364 -17.56 -12.34 18.99
CA ALA A 364 -17.40 -13.32 20.05
C ALA A 364 -17.96 -12.84 21.38
N SER A 365 -17.77 -11.57 21.74
CA SER A 365 -18.19 -11.01 23.02
C SER A 365 -19.42 -10.11 22.96
N GLY A 366 -19.82 -9.65 21.77
CA GLY A 366 -20.85 -8.64 21.57
C GLY A 366 -20.44 -7.23 22.03
N GLN A 367 -19.22 -7.05 22.49
CA GLN A 367 -18.73 -5.77 23.01
C GLN A 367 -18.14 -4.89 21.90
N THR A 368 -18.18 -3.57 22.12
CA THR A 368 -17.51 -2.62 21.22
C THR A 368 -16.01 -2.60 21.49
N VAL A 369 -15.24 -2.94 20.47
CA VAL A 369 -13.77 -2.81 20.44
C VAL A 369 -13.37 -1.70 19.47
N HIS A 370 -12.14 -1.18 19.58
CA HIS A 370 -11.66 -0.12 18.69
C HIS A 370 -10.36 -0.54 18.02
N LEU A 371 -10.32 -0.44 16.70
CA LEU A 371 -9.10 -0.67 15.93
C LEU A 371 -8.36 0.65 15.73
N ILE A 372 -7.06 0.66 16.02
CA ILE A 372 -6.19 1.83 15.98
C ILE A 372 -4.96 1.49 15.17
N GLY A 373 -4.81 2.10 13.98
CA GLY A 373 -3.63 1.93 13.16
C GLY A 373 -2.48 2.82 13.61
N PHE A 374 -1.25 2.31 13.54
CA PHE A 374 -0.05 3.08 13.83
C PHE A 374 1.16 2.56 13.05
N GLN A 375 2.19 3.37 13.03
CA GLN A 375 3.49 3.00 12.47
C GLN A 375 4.58 3.19 13.52
N GLY A 376 5.67 2.48 13.37
CA GLY A 376 6.83 2.63 14.25
C GLY A 376 8.12 2.25 13.56
N ASN A 377 9.21 2.81 14.08
CA ASN A 377 10.53 2.44 13.66
C ASN A 377 11.09 1.42 14.65
N ILE A 378 11.87 0.47 14.15
CA ILE A 378 12.50 -0.53 14.98
C ILE A 378 14.01 -0.53 14.78
N LYS A 379 14.74 -0.89 15.85
CA LYS A 379 16.18 -1.00 15.84
C LYS A 379 16.60 -2.37 15.31
N GLY A 380 17.40 -2.40 14.24
CA GLY A 380 18.13 -3.60 13.81
C GLY A 380 17.39 -4.64 12.97
N LYS A 381 16.07 -4.53 12.75
CA LYS A 381 15.33 -5.46 11.89
C LYS A 381 14.26 -4.72 11.12
N HIS A 382 14.11 -4.96 9.80
CA HIS A 382 13.11 -4.42 8.89
C HIS A 382 13.19 -2.90 8.63
N HIS A 383 13.01 -2.41 7.49
CA HIS A 383 14.11 -1.66 7.00
C HIS A 383 13.75 -0.79 5.85
N LEU A 384 12.57 -0.20 5.91
CA LEU A 384 12.26 0.95 5.12
C LEU A 384 12.93 2.16 5.74
N LYS A 385 14.00 2.64 5.15
CA LYS A 385 14.59 3.92 5.54
C LYS A 385 13.74 5.04 4.98
N TRP A 386 13.15 5.78 5.87
CA TRP A 386 12.55 7.05 5.56
C TRP A 386 13.21 8.12 6.40
N LYS A 387 13.81 9.14 5.77
CA LYS A 387 14.57 10.20 6.47
C LYS A 387 15.58 9.65 7.50
N GLY A 388 16.29 8.60 7.16
CA GLY A 388 17.32 8.01 8.04
C GLY A 388 16.85 7.05 9.12
N SER A 389 15.55 6.80 9.25
CA SER A 389 14.99 5.85 10.21
C SER A 389 14.38 4.62 9.55
N ALA A 390 14.32 3.51 10.28
CA ALA A 390 13.81 2.23 9.79
C ALA A 390 12.35 2.03 10.23
N LEU A 391 11.42 1.97 9.29
CA LEU A 391 10.00 1.72 9.54
C LEU A 391 9.71 0.22 9.63
N TYR A 392 8.83 -0.20 10.54
CA TYR A 392 8.32 -1.55 10.57
C TYR A 392 7.26 -1.76 9.48
N GLY A 393 7.46 -2.78 8.71
CA GLY A 393 6.65 -3.04 7.51
C GLY A 393 5.65 -4.18 7.65
N GLY A 394 4.87 -4.21 8.72
CA GLY A 394 3.83 -5.23 8.94
C GLY A 394 2.42 -4.67 9.02
N ALA A 395 2.22 -3.37 8.78
CA ALA A 395 0.93 -2.69 8.96
C ALA A 395 0.31 -2.96 10.33
N LEU A 396 0.99 -2.50 11.38
CA LEU A 396 0.58 -2.72 12.76
C LEU A 396 -0.67 -1.93 13.14
N TYR A 397 -1.55 -2.56 13.87
CA TYR A 397 -2.69 -1.94 14.53
C TYR A 397 -2.97 -2.57 15.88
N ALA A 398 -3.63 -1.81 16.76
CA ALA A 398 -4.09 -2.33 18.03
C ALA A 398 -5.59 -2.55 18.02
N VAL A 399 -6.05 -3.61 18.65
CA VAL A 399 -7.43 -3.80 19.13
C VAL A 399 -7.48 -3.37 20.57
N ARG A 400 -8.25 -2.31 20.86
CA ARG A 400 -8.53 -1.84 22.21
C ARG A 400 -9.83 -2.46 22.69
N TYR A 401 -9.81 -3.11 23.83
CA TYR A 401 -10.97 -3.73 24.46
C TYR A 401 -11.62 -2.80 25.50
N PRO A 402 -12.90 -3.05 25.90
CA PRO A 402 -13.60 -2.23 26.91
C PRO A 402 -12.94 -2.22 28.28
N ASP A 403 -12.23 -3.28 28.63
CA ASP A 403 -11.46 -3.43 29.88
C ASP A 403 -10.11 -2.65 29.86
N LEU A 404 -9.90 -1.84 28.83
CA LEU A 404 -8.71 -1.03 28.58
C LEU A 404 -7.45 -1.86 28.24
N THR A 405 -7.60 -3.14 27.95
CA THR A 405 -6.51 -3.95 27.41
C THR A 405 -6.30 -3.72 25.93
N TYR A 406 -5.11 -4.02 25.45
CA TYR A 406 -4.71 -3.84 24.05
C TYR A 406 -4.06 -5.09 23.49
N LYS A 407 -4.50 -5.52 22.31
CA LYS A 407 -3.85 -6.58 21.53
C LYS A 407 -3.28 -5.97 20.25
N VAL A 408 -1.98 -6.10 20.01
CA VAL A 408 -1.34 -5.60 18.78
C VAL A 408 -1.29 -6.70 17.75
N LEU A 409 -1.78 -6.40 16.57
CA LEU A 409 -1.89 -7.27 15.42
C LEU A 409 -1.24 -6.64 14.19
N GLU A 410 -1.10 -7.43 13.12
CA GLU A 410 -0.56 -6.99 11.84
C GLU A 410 -1.31 -7.64 10.67
N VAL A 411 -1.24 -7.03 9.51
CA VAL A 411 -1.81 -7.57 8.27
C VAL A 411 -0.85 -8.60 7.69
N ASN A 412 -1.05 -9.86 8.05
CA ASN A 412 -0.10 -10.96 7.81
C ASN A 412 0.21 -11.26 6.34
N ASN A 413 -0.58 -10.83 5.37
CA ASN A 413 -0.36 -11.10 3.95
C ASN A 413 0.56 -10.08 3.26
N ALA A 414 1.11 -9.12 4.00
CA ALA A 414 2.00 -8.11 3.47
C ALA A 414 3.15 -8.68 2.64
N TYR A 415 3.65 -9.83 3.02
CA TYR A 415 4.80 -10.48 2.40
C TYR A 415 4.43 -11.56 1.39
N ALA A 416 3.27 -12.17 1.50
CA ALA A 416 2.84 -13.28 0.65
C ALA A 416 2.63 -12.85 -0.82
N SER A 417 2.30 -11.58 -1.05
CA SER A 417 2.09 -11.03 -2.40
C SER A 417 3.38 -10.65 -3.13
N GLY A 418 4.55 -10.73 -2.47
CA GLY A 418 5.82 -10.24 -3.02
C GLY A 418 5.87 -8.74 -3.25
N LYS A 419 4.92 -7.98 -2.70
CA LYS A 419 4.79 -6.53 -2.85
C LYS A 419 5.49 -5.77 -1.74
N PRO A 420 5.63 -4.46 -1.91
CA PRO A 420 6.27 -3.60 -0.92
C PRO A 420 5.66 -3.75 0.45
N VAL A 421 6.45 -3.47 1.44
CA VAL A 421 6.16 -3.63 2.85
C VAL A 421 5.09 -2.63 3.28
N LEU A 422 3.99 -3.10 3.86
CA LEU A 422 2.91 -2.26 4.36
C LEU A 422 3.35 -1.54 5.64
N VAL A 423 3.21 -0.22 5.69
CA VAL A 423 3.74 0.56 6.82
C VAL A 423 2.66 0.99 7.78
N SER A 424 1.60 1.63 7.30
CA SER A 424 0.62 2.26 8.17
C SER A 424 -0.80 2.00 7.72
N PRO A 425 -1.58 1.21 8.47
CA PRO A 425 -3.02 1.17 8.30
C PRO A 425 -3.61 2.50 8.78
N ARG A 426 -4.50 3.08 7.97
CA ARG A 426 -5.08 4.39 8.24
C ARG A 426 -6.59 4.38 8.44
N THR A 427 -7.26 3.39 7.87
CA THR A 427 -8.71 3.34 7.82
C THR A 427 -9.20 1.90 7.88
N PHE A 428 -10.34 1.71 8.55
CA PHE A 428 -10.96 0.43 8.78
C PHE A 428 -12.46 0.57 8.50
N CYS A 429 -13.07 -0.35 7.77
CA CYS A 429 -14.48 -0.29 7.43
C CYS A 429 -15.08 -1.69 7.34
N LEU A 430 -16.25 -1.91 7.97
CA LEU A 430 -17.00 -3.13 7.77
C LEU A 430 -17.45 -3.29 6.32
N SER A 431 -17.41 -4.52 5.85
CA SER A 431 -17.96 -4.88 4.55
C SER A 431 -19.48 -4.70 4.52
N PRO A 432 -20.03 -3.96 3.54
CA PRO A 432 -21.48 -3.88 3.35
C PRO A 432 -22.05 -5.06 2.57
N PHE A 433 -21.23 -6.04 2.18
CA PHE A 433 -21.60 -7.11 1.26
C PHE A 433 -22.15 -8.37 1.95
N GLY A 434 -22.36 -8.32 3.29
CA GLY A 434 -22.94 -9.43 4.05
C GLY A 434 -21.98 -10.56 4.42
N ASP A 435 -20.72 -10.44 4.08
CA ASP A 435 -19.66 -11.44 4.34
C ASP A 435 -19.07 -11.36 5.75
N LYS A 436 -19.56 -10.44 6.60
CA LYS A 436 -19.04 -10.16 7.95
C LYS A 436 -17.53 -9.81 7.97
N GLY A 437 -17.03 -9.31 6.86
CA GLY A 437 -15.62 -8.93 6.69
C GLY A 437 -15.34 -7.49 7.05
N ILE A 438 -14.05 -7.16 7.06
CA ILE A 438 -13.51 -5.82 7.26
C ILE A 438 -12.50 -5.49 6.18
N PHE A 439 -12.51 -4.24 5.74
CA PHE A 439 -11.50 -3.67 4.86
C PHE A 439 -10.57 -2.76 5.64
N ILE A 440 -9.27 -2.92 5.44
CA ILE A 440 -8.21 -2.08 6.00
C ILE A 440 -7.43 -1.44 4.87
N GLY A 441 -7.27 -0.13 4.91
CA GLY A 441 -6.51 0.63 3.92
C GLY A 441 -5.36 1.41 4.55
N GLY A 442 -4.33 1.65 3.75
CA GLY A 442 -3.16 2.38 4.19
C GLY A 442 -2.14 2.62 3.08
N HIS A 443 -0.87 2.72 3.46
CA HIS A 443 0.23 2.98 2.55
C HIS A 443 1.48 2.17 2.91
N ASP A 444 2.40 2.05 1.98
CA ASP A 444 3.78 1.69 2.27
C ASP A 444 4.71 2.89 2.05
N SER A 445 5.96 2.78 2.46
CA SER A 445 6.98 3.84 2.27
C SER A 445 8.21 3.30 1.55
N SER A 446 8.10 2.17 0.88
CA SER A 446 9.24 1.49 0.24
C SER A 446 9.70 2.18 -1.03
N ARG A 447 8.83 3.01 -1.63
CA ARG A 447 9.05 3.69 -2.88
C ARG A 447 9.11 5.20 -2.71
N LYS A 448 9.30 5.92 -3.80
CA LYS A 448 9.16 7.37 -3.81
C LYS A 448 7.73 7.76 -3.45
N ILE A 449 7.59 8.89 -2.80
CA ILE A 449 6.30 9.45 -2.33
C ILE A 449 5.27 9.61 -3.46
N SER A 450 5.74 9.77 -4.71
CA SER A 450 4.92 9.86 -5.92
C SER A 450 4.51 8.50 -6.51
N ASP A 451 5.03 7.39 -5.98
CA ASP A 451 4.74 6.08 -6.54
C ASP A 451 3.37 5.57 -6.05
N ASP A 452 2.74 4.74 -6.85
CA ASP A 452 1.51 4.06 -6.49
C ASP A 452 1.79 2.98 -5.44
N MET A 453 1.43 3.29 -4.18
CA MET A 453 1.73 2.46 -2.99
C MET A 453 0.51 2.23 -2.12
N ALA A 454 -0.65 2.78 -2.51
CA ALA A 454 -1.89 2.62 -1.77
C ALA A 454 -2.40 1.18 -1.85
N TRP A 455 -2.87 0.68 -0.73
CA TRP A 455 -3.38 -0.69 -0.62
C TRP A 455 -4.63 -0.77 0.22
N ILE A 456 -5.48 -1.78 -0.08
CA ILE A 456 -6.60 -2.21 0.77
C ILE A 456 -6.54 -3.73 0.90
N PHE A 457 -6.63 -4.24 2.12
CA PHE A 457 -6.79 -5.65 2.43
C PHE A 457 -8.17 -5.90 3.02
N HIS A 458 -8.67 -7.11 2.81
CA HIS A 458 -9.93 -7.61 3.32
C HIS A 458 -9.70 -8.91 4.09
N ALA A 459 -10.43 -9.09 5.19
CA ALA A 459 -10.48 -10.35 5.94
C ALA A 459 -11.81 -10.47 6.70
N PRO A 460 -12.18 -11.64 7.18
CA PRO A 460 -13.23 -11.79 8.20
C PRO A 460 -12.91 -10.91 9.42
N LEU A 461 -13.93 -10.32 10.03
CA LEU A 461 -13.73 -9.43 11.19
C LEU A 461 -13.03 -10.15 12.35
N GLU A 462 -13.36 -11.40 12.59
CA GLU A 462 -12.74 -12.24 13.61
C GLU A 462 -11.22 -12.38 13.42
N VAL A 463 -10.74 -12.48 12.18
CA VAL A 463 -9.30 -12.49 11.86
C VAL A 463 -8.67 -11.14 12.19
N ALA A 464 -9.35 -10.05 11.88
CA ALA A 464 -8.88 -8.70 12.20
C ALA A 464 -8.88 -8.41 13.71
N LEU A 465 -9.68 -9.12 14.49
CA LEU A 465 -9.68 -9.07 15.96
C LEU A 465 -8.72 -10.08 16.58
N GLY A 466 -8.02 -10.87 15.75
CA GLY A 466 -7.00 -11.81 16.19
C GLY A 466 -7.56 -13.10 16.79
N ALA A 467 -8.74 -13.53 16.37
CA ALA A 467 -9.18 -14.89 16.60
C ALA A 467 -8.24 -15.82 15.82
N THR A 468 -7.44 -16.59 16.56
CA THR A 468 -6.62 -17.66 16.01
C THR A 468 -7.34 -18.97 16.26
N ASN A 469 -7.52 -19.77 15.22
CA ASN A 469 -7.82 -21.17 15.43
C ASN A 469 -6.58 -21.82 16.11
N GLY A 470 -6.55 -21.74 17.45
CA GLY A 470 -5.76 -22.59 18.31
C GLY A 470 -4.23 -22.43 18.32
N GLN A 471 -3.69 -21.21 18.28
CA GLN A 471 -2.26 -21.01 18.57
C GLN A 471 -1.98 -19.71 19.35
N ASP A 472 -2.32 -19.70 20.62
CA ASP A 472 -1.62 -18.88 21.61
C ASP A 472 -0.30 -19.58 21.99
N ALA A 473 0.70 -19.52 21.11
CA ALA A 473 2.04 -19.96 21.46
C ALA A 473 2.81 -18.78 22.07
N LYS A 474 3.07 -18.83 23.37
CA LYS A 474 4.11 -18.04 24.05
C LYS A 474 5.40 -18.10 23.22
N PRO A 475 6.15 -17.01 23.08
CA PRO A 475 7.47 -17.08 22.49
C PRO A 475 8.36 -17.97 23.38
N SER A 476 8.64 -19.18 22.95
CA SER A 476 9.66 -20.00 23.58
C SER A 476 11.03 -19.42 23.22
N SER A 477 11.80 -19.08 24.26
CA SER A 477 13.22 -18.86 24.14
C SER A 477 13.90 -20.07 23.49
N ASN A 478 14.77 -19.82 22.52
CA ASN A 478 15.66 -20.77 21.83
C ASN A 478 15.06 -21.53 20.65
N ASN A 479 14.96 -20.88 19.57
CA ASN A 479 15.26 -21.17 18.17
C ASN A 479 14.42 -20.25 17.27
N PRO A 480 14.96 -19.60 16.27
CA PRO A 480 14.13 -18.88 15.31
C PRO A 480 13.29 -19.91 14.56
N LYS A 481 11.99 -20.02 14.89
CA LYS A 481 11.06 -20.70 14.02
C LYS A 481 11.15 -20.07 12.64
N PRO A 482 11.21 -20.85 11.56
CA PRO A 482 11.17 -20.31 10.22
C PRO A 482 9.90 -19.46 10.08
N ALA A 483 10.06 -18.27 9.51
CA ALA A 483 8.95 -17.42 9.09
C ALA A 483 7.94 -18.24 8.29
N PRO A 484 6.62 -17.91 8.34
CA PRO A 484 5.63 -18.60 7.51
C PRO A 484 6.13 -18.62 6.08
N ARG A 485 6.03 -19.75 5.43
CA ARG A 485 6.47 -19.99 4.06
C ARG A 485 5.77 -19.00 3.13
N LEU A 486 6.44 -17.89 2.87
CA LEU A 486 6.19 -17.01 1.75
C LEU A 486 6.37 -17.82 0.49
N LEU A 487 5.64 -17.48 -0.59
CA LEU A 487 5.74 -18.15 -1.90
C LEU A 487 7.11 -18.79 -2.07
N GLU A 488 7.18 -20.09 -1.74
CA GLU A 488 8.43 -20.84 -1.69
C GLU A 488 8.88 -21.09 -3.10
N GLY A 489 9.93 -20.43 -3.44
CA GLY A 489 10.63 -20.63 -4.68
C GLY A 489 11.63 -19.50 -4.91
N PRO A 490 12.74 -19.77 -5.53
CA PRO A 490 13.70 -18.74 -5.83
C PRO A 490 13.07 -17.70 -6.77
N LEU A 491 13.13 -16.45 -6.38
CA LEU A 491 12.83 -15.31 -7.25
C LEU A 491 14.14 -14.86 -7.90
N TYR A 492 14.06 -14.47 -9.15
CA TYR A 492 15.22 -13.99 -9.90
C TYR A 492 15.08 -12.51 -10.20
N GLU A 493 16.20 -11.83 -10.41
CA GLU A 493 16.22 -10.42 -10.81
C GLU A 493 17.23 -10.22 -11.94
N LEU A 494 16.71 -9.93 -13.13
CA LEU A 494 17.52 -9.57 -14.29
C LEU A 494 17.79 -8.06 -14.23
N ARG A 495 19.07 -7.70 -14.23
CA ARG A 495 19.49 -6.31 -14.21
C ARG A 495 20.33 -5.96 -15.42
N ILE A 496 20.02 -4.80 -16.01
CA ILE A 496 20.72 -4.30 -17.18
C ILE A 496 21.16 -2.86 -16.90
N TYR A 497 22.47 -2.64 -16.95
CA TYR A 497 23.09 -1.34 -16.76
C TYR A 497 23.60 -0.82 -18.11
N GLN A 498 23.34 0.46 -18.41
CA GLN A 498 23.94 1.14 -19.54
C GLN A 498 25.09 2.00 -19.05
N ALA A 499 26.32 1.64 -19.42
CA ALA A 499 27.49 2.40 -19.03
C ALA A 499 27.59 3.71 -19.82
N SER A 500 28.05 4.75 -19.13
CA SER A 500 28.45 6.03 -19.75
C SER A 500 29.62 5.82 -20.71
N GLU A 501 29.79 6.74 -21.66
CA GLU A 501 30.88 6.70 -22.62
C GLU A 501 32.24 6.73 -21.92
N GLY A 502 33.16 5.87 -22.35
CA GLY A 502 34.46 5.72 -21.73
C GLY A 502 34.49 5.03 -20.35
N ARG A 503 33.31 4.79 -19.73
CA ARG A 503 33.23 4.29 -18.34
C ARG A 503 32.98 2.79 -18.19
N PHE A 504 32.82 2.07 -19.30
CA PHE A 504 32.42 0.64 -19.27
C PHE A 504 33.42 -0.25 -18.54
N GLN A 505 34.73 -0.06 -18.77
CA GLN A 505 35.76 -0.85 -18.09
C GLN A 505 35.83 -0.57 -16.58
N HIS A 506 35.56 0.66 -16.16
CA HIS A 506 35.45 1.03 -14.74
C HIS A 506 34.24 0.35 -14.08
N LEU A 507 33.12 0.23 -14.80
CA LEU A 507 31.95 -0.51 -14.31
C LEU A 507 32.28 -1.98 -14.08
N ILE A 508 32.95 -2.65 -15.05
CA ILE A 508 33.37 -4.04 -14.92
C ILE A 508 34.37 -4.20 -13.75
N LYS A 509 35.37 -3.30 -13.65
CA LYS A 509 36.34 -3.27 -12.55
C LYS A 509 35.65 -3.19 -11.20
N ARG A 510 34.69 -2.25 -11.03
CA ARG A 510 33.93 -2.11 -9.77
C ARG A 510 33.21 -3.41 -9.39
N PHE A 511 32.57 -4.08 -10.36
CA PHE A 511 31.89 -5.36 -10.08
C PHE A 511 32.87 -6.46 -9.69
N ARG A 512 33.97 -6.60 -10.40
CA ARG A 512 35.00 -7.62 -10.15
C ARG A 512 35.68 -7.44 -8.78
N GLU A 513 36.07 -6.21 -8.45
CA GLU A 513 36.90 -5.95 -7.27
C GLU A 513 36.09 -5.71 -6.00
N HIS A 514 34.85 -5.22 -6.12
CA HIS A 514 34.08 -4.73 -4.97
C HIS A 514 32.65 -5.28 -4.95
N THR A 515 31.86 -5.04 -6.02
CA THR A 515 30.41 -5.21 -5.96
C THR A 515 30.01 -6.66 -5.68
N ASP A 516 30.57 -7.65 -6.38
CA ASP A 516 30.25 -9.08 -6.22
C ASP A 516 30.50 -9.56 -4.79
N ARG A 517 31.61 -9.14 -4.18
CA ARG A 517 31.95 -9.49 -2.82
C ARG A 517 30.97 -8.87 -1.79
N ILE A 518 30.61 -7.59 -2.01
CA ILE A 518 29.65 -6.91 -1.12
C ILE A 518 28.23 -7.47 -1.36
N PHE A 519 27.89 -7.89 -2.58
CA PHE A 519 26.65 -8.65 -2.86
C PHE A 519 26.56 -9.90 -1.99
N LYS A 520 27.62 -10.73 -2.02
CA LYS A 520 27.70 -11.96 -1.23
C LYS A 520 27.55 -11.69 0.27
N LYS A 521 28.19 -10.64 0.79
CA LYS A 521 28.09 -10.19 2.18
C LYS A 521 26.65 -9.92 2.61
N HIS A 522 25.81 -9.44 1.70
CA HIS A 522 24.42 -9.07 1.96
C HIS A 522 23.40 -10.05 1.38
N GLY A 523 23.80 -11.26 1.01
CA GLY A 523 22.90 -12.30 0.52
C GLY A 523 22.32 -12.05 -0.88
N LEU A 524 22.91 -11.15 -1.66
CA LEU A 524 22.60 -10.97 -3.08
C LEU A 524 23.40 -12.02 -3.88
N LYS A 525 22.73 -13.12 -4.21
CA LYS A 525 23.37 -14.24 -4.92
C LYS A 525 23.38 -14.00 -6.42
N ALA A 526 24.52 -13.61 -6.98
CA ALA A 526 24.68 -13.50 -8.41
C ALA A 526 24.81 -14.90 -9.06
N LEU A 527 24.04 -15.11 -10.12
CA LEU A 527 24.13 -16.31 -10.95
C LEU A 527 25.02 -16.11 -12.16
N GLY A 528 25.12 -14.89 -12.68
CA GLY A 528 26.00 -14.62 -13.80
C GLY A 528 26.13 -13.12 -14.08
N TYR A 529 27.25 -12.80 -14.75
CA TYR A 529 27.62 -11.48 -15.22
C TYR A 529 28.03 -11.56 -16.68
N TRP A 530 27.37 -10.78 -17.54
CA TRP A 530 27.57 -10.86 -18.97
C TRP A 530 27.68 -9.50 -19.63
N ILE A 531 28.26 -9.49 -20.83
CA ILE A 531 28.30 -8.35 -21.73
C ILE A 531 27.72 -8.75 -23.10
N PRO A 532 26.97 -7.88 -23.79
CA PRO A 532 26.47 -8.15 -25.14
C PRO A 532 27.59 -8.28 -26.14
N THR A 533 27.45 -9.24 -27.06
CA THR A 533 28.40 -9.48 -28.16
C THR A 533 27.98 -8.80 -29.44
N ASP A 534 26.68 -8.60 -29.66
CA ASP A 534 26.10 -8.09 -30.90
C ASP A 534 25.52 -6.69 -30.74
N GLY A 535 25.41 -6.00 -31.89
CA GLY A 535 24.71 -4.71 -31.99
C GLY A 535 25.63 -3.50 -31.98
N SER A 536 25.01 -2.32 -31.88
CA SER A 536 25.71 -1.04 -31.89
C SER A 536 26.69 -0.88 -30.71
N VAL A 537 27.61 0.09 -30.82
CA VAL A 537 28.54 0.44 -29.72
C VAL A 537 27.80 0.74 -28.43
N LYS A 538 26.65 1.46 -28.49
CA LYS A 538 25.80 1.70 -27.32
C LYS A 538 25.27 0.40 -26.73
N LYS A 539 24.78 -0.54 -27.54
CA LYS A 539 24.25 -1.84 -27.09
C LYS A 539 25.35 -2.67 -26.42
N ARG A 540 26.58 -2.66 -26.93
CA ARG A 540 27.73 -3.38 -26.37
C ARG A 540 28.28 -2.81 -25.07
N ARG A 541 27.90 -1.58 -24.70
CA ARG A 541 28.22 -0.99 -23.39
C ARG A 541 27.18 -1.31 -22.30
N LYS A 542 26.34 -2.33 -22.52
CA LYS A 542 25.46 -2.86 -21.49
C LYS A 542 26.19 -3.88 -20.63
N PHE A 543 25.91 -3.83 -19.34
CA PHE A 543 26.34 -4.83 -18.36
C PHE A 543 25.10 -5.53 -17.83
N VAL A 544 25.01 -6.84 -18.03
CA VAL A 544 23.84 -7.66 -17.72
C VAL A 544 24.20 -8.63 -16.60
N TYR A 545 23.34 -8.75 -15.60
CA TYR A 545 23.52 -9.75 -14.56
C TYR A 545 22.20 -10.27 -14.02
N LEU A 546 22.23 -11.47 -13.49
CA LEU A 546 21.10 -12.18 -12.92
C LEU A 546 21.38 -12.50 -11.47
N LEU A 547 20.47 -12.10 -10.60
CA LEU A 547 20.50 -12.44 -9.18
C LEU A 547 19.43 -13.50 -8.88
N GLN A 548 19.68 -14.30 -7.86
CA GLN A 548 18.71 -15.20 -7.24
C GLN A 548 18.43 -14.74 -5.81
N HIS A 549 17.16 -14.66 -5.47
CA HIS A 549 16.69 -14.29 -4.13
C HIS A 549 15.80 -15.40 -3.58
N PRO A 550 15.79 -15.65 -2.26
CA PRO A 550 14.86 -16.58 -1.65
C PRO A 550 13.40 -16.15 -1.81
N SER A 551 13.15 -14.82 -1.83
CA SER A 551 11.85 -14.21 -2.04
C SER A 551 11.99 -12.76 -2.45
N ARG A 552 10.88 -12.09 -2.84
CA ARG A 552 10.85 -10.64 -3.12
C ARG A 552 11.25 -9.82 -1.90
N TYR A 553 10.84 -10.24 -0.72
CA TYR A 553 11.20 -9.61 0.54
C TYR A 553 12.70 -9.69 0.82
N GLU A 554 13.30 -10.88 0.67
CA GLU A 554 14.74 -11.06 0.85
C GLU A 554 15.55 -10.24 -0.17
N ALA A 555 15.08 -10.17 -1.42
CA ALA A 555 15.67 -9.30 -2.42
C ALA A 555 15.72 -7.85 -1.93
N TYR A 556 14.58 -7.34 -1.49
CA TYR A 556 14.48 -5.98 -0.97
C TYR A 556 15.40 -5.75 0.25
N ARG A 557 15.35 -6.66 1.23
CA ARG A 557 16.21 -6.59 2.43
C ARG A 557 17.69 -6.56 2.08
N ASN A 558 18.10 -7.46 1.19
CA ASN A 558 19.49 -7.61 0.80
C ASN A 558 19.99 -6.40 0.01
N TRP A 559 19.17 -5.82 -0.87
CA TRP A 559 19.46 -4.57 -1.55
C TRP A 559 19.59 -3.39 -0.58
N THR A 560 18.69 -3.30 0.40
CA THR A 560 18.74 -2.25 1.42
C THR A 560 20.03 -2.34 2.24
N ASN A 561 20.40 -3.55 2.69
CA ASN A 561 21.64 -3.77 3.43
C ASN A 561 22.88 -3.44 2.60
N PHE A 562 22.87 -3.79 1.31
CA PHE A 562 23.94 -3.47 0.38
C PHE A 562 24.11 -1.96 0.19
N PHE A 563 23.03 -1.22 -0.07
CA PHE A 563 23.12 0.24 -0.28
C PHE A 563 23.49 1.00 1.00
N ASN A 564 23.31 0.40 2.17
CA ASN A 564 23.66 0.99 3.46
C ASN A 564 25.02 0.54 4.00
N ASP A 565 25.72 -0.28 3.27
CA ASP A 565 27.04 -0.75 3.67
C ASP A 565 28.08 0.38 3.56
N LYS A 566 28.75 0.70 4.66
CA LYS A 566 29.79 1.72 4.70
C LYS A 566 30.97 1.42 3.76
N GLU A 567 31.19 0.17 3.45
CA GLU A 567 32.21 -0.20 2.47
C GLU A 567 31.74 0.11 1.06
N TRP A 568 30.44 -0.13 0.77
CA TRP A 568 29.84 0.26 -0.50
C TRP A 568 29.87 1.79 -0.68
N GLU A 569 29.55 2.55 0.36
CA GLU A 569 29.63 4.01 0.35
C GLU A 569 31.05 4.46 -0.03
N ARG A 570 32.08 3.92 0.64
CA ARG A 570 33.49 4.22 0.33
C ARG A 570 33.90 3.82 -1.09
N VAL A 571 33.34 2.75 -1.63
CA VAL A 571 33.58 2.36 -3.03
C VAL A 571 32.96 3.37 -3.99
N MET A 572 31.74 3.83 -3.68
CA MET A 572 31.03 4.79 -4.52
C MET A 572 31.65 6.20 -4.47
N ASP A 573 32.37 6.54 -3.40
CA ASP A 573 33.06 7.83 -3.27
C ASP A 573 34.35 7.92 -4.11
N LYS A 574 34.85 6.78 -4.60
CA LYS A 574 36.08 6.80 -5.43
C LYS A 574 35.82 7.50 -6.77
N PRO A 575 36.67 8.47 -7.19
CA PRO A 575 36.47 9.21 -8.43
C PRO A 575 36.37 8.32 -9.68
N GLU A 576 37.08 7.21 -9.69
CA GLU A 576 37.05 6.23 -10.79
C GLU A 576 35.70 5.53 -10.95
N PHE A 577 34.82 5.55 -9.92
CA PHE A 577 33.51 4.92 -9.92
C PHE A 577 32.34 5.90 -9.97
N GLN A 578 32.63 7.18 -10.14
CA GLN A 578 31.61 8.22 -10.34
C GLN A 578 31.12 8.22 -11.80
N GLY A 579 29.83 8.53 -12.02
CA GLY A 579 29.25 8.71 -13.35
C GLY A 579 29.32 7.47 -14.25
N LEU A 580 29.34 6.25 -13.70
CA LEU A 580 29.47 5.02 -14.47
C LEU A 580 28.30 4.70 -15.37
N LEU A 581 27.10 5.18 -15.05
CA LEU A 581 25.88 4.85 -15.74
C LEU A 581 25.28 6.08 -16.42
N SER A 582 24.88 5.94 -17.69
CA SER A 582 24.19 6.97 -18.46
C SER A 582 22.68 6.98 -18.29
N GLU A 583 22.12 5.89 -17.76
CA GLU A 583 20.68 5.70 -17.58
C GLU A 583 20.43 4.99 -16.23
N LYS A 584 19.20 5.14 -15.71
CA LYS A 584 18.77 4.36 -14.55
C LYS A 584 18.84 2.86 -14.88
N PRO A 585 19.37 2.00 -14.00
CA PRO A 585 19.39 0.56 -14.21
C PRO A 585 18.00 -0.03 -14.45
N THR A 586 17.87 -0.86 -15.49
CA THR A 586 16.69 -1.72 -15.63
C THR A 586 16.76 -2.84 -14.61
N SER A 587 15.67 -3.13 -13.91
CA SER A 587 15.51 -4.23 -12.97
C SER A 587 14.20 -4.91 -13.26
N ILE A 588 14.23 -6.21 -13.56
CA ILE A 588 13.05 -7.03 -13.86
C ILE A 588 13.07 -8.22 -12.91
N PHE A 589 12.10 -8.29 -12.01
CA PHE A 589 11.92 -9.44 -11.16
C PHE A 589 11.18 -10.54 -11.91
N LEU A 590 11.59 -11.78 -11.70
CA LEU A 590 11.24 -12.92 -12.53
C LEU A 590 10.84 -14.12 -11.66
N SER A 591 9.65 -14.66 -11.88
CA SER A 591 9.18 -15.91 -11.28
C SER A 591 9.55 -17.08 -12.19
N PRO A 592 10.19 -18.14 -11.68
CA PRO A 592 10.47 -19.31 -12.50
C PRO A 592 9.18 -20.00 -12.89
N ASN A 593 9.08 -20.39 -14.14
CA ASN A 593 7.98 -21.24 -14.63
C ASN A 593 8.16 -22.68 -14.12
N ASP A 594 7.10 -23.44 -14.00
CA ASP A 594 7.07 -24.81 -13.49
C ASP A 594 7.92 -25.81 -14.32
N TYR A 595 8.20 -25.46 -15.56
CA TYR A 595 9.09 -26.23 -16.46
C TYR A 595 10.51 -25.64 -16.55
N SER A 596 10.79 -24.62 -15.75
CA SER A 596 12.12 -23.99 -15.70
C SER A 596 13.12 -24.97 -15.07
N VAL A 597 14.22 -25.19 -15.76
CA VAL A 597 15.36 -25.91 -15.16
C VAL A 597 15.98 -24.97 -14.12
N ALA A 598 16.32 -25.47 -12.93
CA ALA A 598 17.10 -24.65 -12.00
C ALA A 598 18.39 -24.21 -12.71
N ALA A 599 18.68 -22.90 -12.66
CA ALA A 599 19.90 -22.39 -13.30
C ALA A 599 21.10 -23.14 -12.73
N ARG A 600 21.60 -24.08 -13.50
CA ARG A 600 22.67 -24.97 -13.08
C ARG A 600 24.02 -24.32 -13.28
N ASN A 601 24.93 -24.54 -12.33
CA ASN A 601 26.35 -24.17 -12.48
C ASN A 601 27.14 -25.13 -13.42
N ASP A 602 26.48 -26.19 -13.90
CA ASP A 602 27.05 -27.25 -14.74
C ASP A 602 26.65 -27.06 -16.21
N ILE A 603 26.96 -25.92 -16.78
CA ILE A 603 26.95 -25.80 -18.24
C ILE A 603 28.08 -26.67 -18.78
N GLU A 604 27.75 -27.71 -19.57
CA GLU A 604 28.66 -28.77 -20.04
C GLU A 604 29.88 -28.22 -20.78
N LYS A 605 29.88 -26.99 -21.25
CA LYS A 605 31.02 -26.34 -21.92
C LYS A 605 31.18 -24.88 -21.46
N PRO A 606 32.11 -24.58 -20.55
CA PRO A 606 32.46 -23.23 -20.20
C PRO A 606 32.90 -22.41 -21.43
N GLY A 607 32.49 -21.13 -21.50
CA GLY A 607 32.96 -20.21 -22.55
C GLY A 607 32.05 -20.06 -23.76
N GLY A 608 30.85 -20.60 -23.77
CA GLY A 608 29.88 -20.48 -24.86
C GLY A 608 29.24 -19.11 -24.99
N SER A 609 28.20 -19.03 -25.81
CA SER A 609 27.36 -17.84 -26.00
C SER A 609 26.02 -18.01 -25.28
N PHE A 610 25.71 -17.14 -24.36
CA PHE A 610 24.39 -17.06 -23.75
C PHE A 610 23.46 -16.21 -24.61
N GLU A 611 22.17 -16.47 -24.53
CA GLU A 611 21.16 -15.66 -25.19
C GLU A 611 19.96 -15.45 -24.25
N VAL A 612 19.68 -14.18 -23.90
CA VAL A 612 18.44 -13.79 -23.25
C VAL A 612 17.41 -13.52 -24.34
N ARG A 613 16.25 -14.13 -24.22
CA ARG A 613 15.12 -13.89 -25.10
C ARG A 613 13.90 -13.38 -24.33
N THR A 614 13.17 -12.49 -25.00
CA THR A 614 11.91 -11.94 -24.49
C THR A 614 10.83 -12.16 -25.54
N ASP A 615 9.84 -12.95 -25.22
CA ASP A 615 8.68 -13.22 -26.05
C ASP A 615 7.47 -12.49 -25.45
N VAL A 616 6.88 -11.54 -26.19
CA VAL A 616 5.65 -10.84 -25.81
C VAL A 616 4.49 -11.40 -26.60
N VAL A 617 3.46 -11.83 -25.90
CA VAL A 617 2.28 -12.46 -26.49
C VAL A 617 1.11 -11.50 -26.61
N ASN A 618 0.16 -11.86 -27.49
CA ASN A 618 -1.14 -11.19 -27.52
C ASN A 618 -1.91 -11.40 -26.21
N PRO A 619 -2.80 -10.50 -25.82
CA PRO A 619 -3.54 -10.57 -24.55
C PRO A 619 -4.18 -11.95 -24.32
N GLY A 620 -3.94 -12.51 -23.12
CA GLY A 620 -4.46 -13.82 -22.72
C GLY A 620 -3.75 -15.05 -23.31
N LYS A 621 -2.70 -14.88 -24.12
CA LYS A 621 -2.01 -16.01 -24.78
C LYS A 621 -0.80 -16.58 -24.02
N LEU A 622 -0.38 -15.96 -22.92
CA LEU A 622 0.78 -16.44 -22.13
C LEU A 622 0.62 -17.88 -21.60
N PRO A 623 -0.54 -18.31 -21.11
CA PRO A 623 -0.73 -19.70 -20.68
C PRO A 623 -0.55 -20.69 -21.83
N MET A 624 -0.97 -20.34 -23.05
CA MET A 624 -0.79 -21.18 -24.24
C MET A 624 0.66 -21.25 -24.68
N LEU A 625 1.38 -20.12 -24.61
CA LEU A 625 2.83 -20.10 -24.89
C LEU A 625 3.58 -20.98 -23.88
N ASN A 626 3.31 -20.84 -22.58
CA ASN A 626 3.91 -21.67 -21.53
C ASN A 626 3.60 -23.16 -21.71
N ALA A 627 2.36 -23.52 -22.10
CA ALA A 627 2.00 -24.90 -22.39
C ALA A 627 2.81 -25.46 -23.59
N ARG A 628 3.04 -24.68 -24.63
CA ARG A 628 3.87 -25.06 -25.77
C ARG A 628 5.33 -25.27 -25.36
N PHE A 629 5.88 -24.37 -24.55
CA PHE A 629 7.26 -24.53 -24.02
C PHE A 629 7.39 -25.79 -23.19
N ARG A 630 6.50 -26.00 -22.23
CA ARG A 630 6.48 -27.16 -21.33
C ARG A 630 6.40 -28.49 -22.07
N LYS A 631 5.51 -28.58 -23.07
CA LYS A 631 5.22 -29.86 -23.75
C LYS A 631 6.19 -30.18 -24.87
N HIS A 632 6.74 -29.18 -25.54
CA HIS A 632 7.44 -29.36 -26.81
C HIS A 632 8.75 -28.57 -26.93
N THR A 633 8.68 -27.23 -26.72
CA THR A 633 9.77 -26.36 -27.15
C THR A 633 11.07 -26.62 -26.42
N THR A 634 11.04 -26.89 -25.11
CA THR A 634 12.26 -27.15 -24.32
C THR A 634 13.00 -28.41 -24.77
N SER A 635 12.28 -29.48 -25.11
CA SER A 635 12.89 -30.73 -25.64
C SER A 635 13.43 -30.55 -27.05
N LEU A 636 12.71 -29.82 -27.90
CA LEU A 636 13.16 -29.48 -29.25
C LEU A 636 14.41 -28.58 -29.22
N PHE A 637 14.51 -27.65 -28.31
CA PHE A 637 15.71 -26.84 -28.11
C PHE A 637 16.95 -27.74 -27.83
N ASN A 638 16.83 -28.64 -26.85
CA ASN A 638 17.92 -29.56 -26.54
C ASN A 638 18.34 -30.43 -27.75
N ARG A 639 17.35 -30.91 -28.54
CA ARG A 639 17.61 -31.71 -29.75
C ARG A 639 18.47 -30.97 -30.77
N HIS A 640 18.29 -29.66 -30.86
CA HIS A 640 19.01 -28.78 -31.79
C HIS A 640 20.21 -28.05 -31.16
N GLY A 641 20.71 -28.53 -30.01
CA GLY A 641 21.91 -27.98 -29.38
C GLY A 641 21.71 -26.61 -28.72
N ILE A 642 20.42 -26.20 -28.52
CA ILE A 642 20.06 -25.01 -27.75
C ILE A 642 19.88 -25.47 -26.31
N GLN A 643 20.88 -25.26 -25.47
CA GLN A 643 20.87 -25.72 -24.09
C GLN A 643 19.94 -24.83 -23.25
N ASN A 644 18.96 -25.43 -22.57
CA ASN A 644 18.04 -24.73 -21.70
C ASN A 644 18.72 -24.35 -20.38
N VAL A 645 18.69 -23.05 -20.02
CA VAL A 645 19.25 -22.57 -18.75
C VAL A 645 18.14 -22.26 -17.76
N SER A 646 17.20 -21.39 -18.10
CA SER A 646 16.04 -21.12 -17.25
C SER A 646 14.93 -20.33 -17.97
N TYR A 647 13.70 -20.41 -17.45
CA TYR A 647 12.50 -19.81 -18.03
C TYR A 647 11.69 -19.10 -16.95
N TRP A 648 11.30 -17.85 -17.21
CA TRP A 648 10.62 -17.01 -16.23
C TRP A 648 9.47 -16.23 -16.84
N THR A 649 8.47 -15.93 -16.03
CA THR A 649 7.51 -14.88 -16.27
C THR A 649 7.89 -13.68 -15.39
N PRO A 650 7.88 -12.44 -15.90
CA PRO A 650 8.05 -11.26 -15.07
C PRO A 650 7.10 -11.28 -13.87
N PHE A 651 7.63 -10.91 -12.71
CA PHE A 651 6.85 -10.93 -11.48
C PHE A 651 5.87 -9.76 -11.41
N ASP A 652 6.30 -8.59 -11.89
CA ASP A 652 5.55 -7.35 -11.80
C ASP A 652 4.66 -7.15 -13.06
N GLN A 653 3.50 -6.48 -12.88
CA GLN A 653 2.66 -6.05 -13.99
C GLN A 653 3.26 -4.81 -14.69
N PRO A 654 2.94 -4.56 -15.97
CA PRO A 654 2.03 -5.33 -16.82
C PRO A 654 2.63 -6.61 -17.42
N ASP A 655 3.94 -6.72 -17.48
CA ASP A 655 4.67 -7.76 -18.22
C ASP A 655 4.39 -9.20 -17.71
N SER A 656 3.94 -9.34 -16.45
CA SER A 656 3.55 -10.65 -15.89
C SER A 656 2.37 -11.32 -16.60
N LYS A 657 1.60 -10.56 -17.39
CA LYS A 657 0.40 -11.06 -18.10
C LYS A 657 0.69 -11.57 -19.50
N ASP A 658 1.77 -11.12 -20.12
CA ASP A 658 1.99 -11.30 -21.55
C ASP A 658 3.43 -11.58 -21.95
N THR A 659 4.37 -11.68 -20.99
CA THR A 659 5.79 -11.77 -21.30
C THR A 659 6.42 -13.04 -20.73
N LEU A 660 7.16 -13.75 -21.58
CA LEU A 660 8.05 -14.86 -21.22
C LEU A 660 9.49 -14.40 -21.45
N ILE A 661 10.35 -14.50 -20.42
CA ILE A 661 11.80 -14.26 -20.51
C ILE A 661 12.52 -15.56 -20.25
N TYR A 662 13.51 -15.87 -21.06
CA TYR A 662 14.30 -17.08 -20.87
C TYR A 662 15.76 -16.91 -21.27
N LEU A 663 16.60 -17.74 -20.68
CA LEU A 663 18.03 -17.81 -20.93
C LEU A 663 18.36 -19.16 -21.52
N VAL A 664 19.05 -19.16 -22.65
CA VAL A 664 19.60 -20.35 -23.28
C VAL A 664 21.13 -20.20 -23.51
N HIS A 665 21.80 -21.30 -23.75
CA HIS A 665 23.23 -21.34 -23.99
C HIS A 665 23.54 -22.09 -25.27
N HIS A 666 24.58 -21.68 -25.99
CA HIS A 666 25.11 -22.28 -27.20
C HIS A 666 26.63 -22.43 -27.10
N ALA A 667 27.18 -23.40 -27.79
CA ALA A 667 28.64 -23.66 -27.80
C ALA A 667 29.45 -22.40 -28.20
N ASN A 668 28.93 -21.61 -29.11
CA ASN A 668 29.47 -20.29 -29.49
C ASN A 668 28.44 -19.53 -30.33
N ARG A 669 28.74 -18.26 -30.68
CA ARG A 669 27.82 -17.37 -31.42
C ARG A 669 27.46 -17.92 -32.82
N LYS A 670 28.40 -18.49 -33.55
CA LYS A 670 28.16 -19.10 -34.88
C LYS A 670 27.25 -20.32 -34.76
N GLN A 671 27.51 -21.16 -33.75
CA GLN A 671 26.69 -22.36 -33.51
C GLN A 671 25.24 -21.94 -33.12
N ALA A 672 25.05 -20.83 -32.45
CA ALA A 672 23.72 -20.34 -32.15
C ALA A 672 22.88 -20.11 -33.40
N ASP A 673 23.44 -19.49 -34.43
CA ASP A 673 22.73 -19.28 -35.71
C ASP A 673 22.36 -20.61 -36.38
N LEU A 674 23.25 -21.56 -36.41
CA LEU A 674 23.01 -22.91 -36.99
C LEU A 674 21.92 -23.67 -36.19
N ASN A 675 21.97 -23.57 -34.85
CA ASN A 675 21.00 -24.25 -33.99
C ASN A 675 19.59 -23.66 -34.19
N TRP A 676 19.47 -22.33 -34.29
CA TRP A 676 18.19 -21.68 -34.55
C TRP A 676 17.65 -21.96 -35.95
N GLU A 677 18.52 -22.05 -36.95
CA GLU A 677 18.12 -22.42 -38.31
C GLU A 677 17.60 -23.86 -38.32
N ALA A 678 18.36 -24.82 -37.76
CA ALA A 678 17.96 -26.21 -37.66
C ALA A 678 16.65 -26.40 -36.90
N PHE A 679 16.48 -25.73 -35.76
CA PHE A 679 15.23 -25.72 -35.02
C PHE A 679 14.06 -25.17 -35.85
N GLY A 680 14.28 -24.08 -36.59
CA GLY A 680 13.23 -23.47 -37.42
C GLY A 680 12.81 -24.37 -38.61
N GLN A 681 13.66 -25.26 -39.06
CA GLN A 681 13.38 -26.23 -40.14
C GLN A 681 12.80 -27.56 -39.62
N ASP A 682 12.82 -27.82 -38.32
CA ASP A 682 12.31 -29.05 -37.73
C ASP A 682 10.83 -29.29 -38.05
N PRO A 683 10.46 -30.44 -38.66
CA PRO A 683 9.06 -30.73 -39.02
C PRO A 683 8.12 -30.78 -37.80
N GLU A 684 8.60 -31.31 -36.66
CA GLU A 684 7.84 -31.36 -35.43
C GLU A 684 7.59 -29.95 -34.89
N TRP A 685 8.62 -29.09 -34.92
CA TRP A 685 8.45 -27.69 -34.56
C TRP A 685 7.40 -26.97 -35.45
N LYS A 686 7.49 -27.17 -36.78
CA LYS A 686 6.56 -26.58 -37.72
C LYS A 686 5.10 -27.00 -37.45
N LYS A 687 4.91 -28.28 -37.07
CA LYS A 687 3.62 -28.82 -36.67
C LYS A 687 3.12 -28.16 -35.38
N VAL A 688 3.92 -28.20 -34.31
CA VAL A 688 3.59 -27.62 -33.00
C VAL A 688 3.32 -26.12 -33.10
N ALA A 689 4.13 -25.39 -33.87
CA ALA A 689 3.92 -23.96 -34.09
C ALA A 689 2.59 -23.64 -34.75
N ARG A 690 2.14 -24.45 -35.74
CA ARG A 690 0.82 -24.30 -36.37
C ARG A 690 -0.32 -24.63 -35.42
N GLU A 691 -0.24 -25.78 -34.75
CA GLU A 691 -1.28 -26.26 -33.84
C GLU A 691 -1.51 -25.30 -32.67
N SER A 692 -0.42 -24.77 -32.11
CA SER A 692 -0.52 -23.80 -30.98
C SER A 692 -1.10 -22.44 -31.37
N GLN A 693 -1.29 -22.16 -32.67
CA GLN A 693 -1.81 -20.89 -33.17
C GLN A 693 -3.19 -21.01 -33.86
N ILE A 694 -3.86 -22.16 -33.79
CA ILE A 694 -5.21 -22.38 -34.34
C ILE A 694 -6.21 -21.35 -33.80
N GLN A 695 -6.08 -20.98 -32.54
CA GLN A 695 -6.91 -19.96 -31.89
C GLN A 695 -6.35 -18.53 -32.05
N GLY A 696 -5.51 -18.29 -33.02
CA GLY A 696 -4.88 -17.00 -33.28
C GLY A 696 -3.40 -16.95 -32.89
N LYS A 697 -2.73 -15.96 -33.44
CA LYS A 697 -1.28 -15.75 -33.26
C LYS A 697 -0.90 -15.60 -31.78
N LEU A 698 0.09 -16.35 -31.33
CA LEU A 698 0.57 -16.27 -29.93
C LEU A 698 1.36 -14.98 -29.69
N LEU A 699 2.41 -14.74 -30.49
CA LEU A 699 3.30 -13.59 -30.26
C LEU A 699 2.71 -12.32 -30.83
N ALA A 700 2.74 -11.23 -30.06
CA ALA A 700 2.37 -9.90 -30.47
C ALA A 700 3.42 -9.25 -31.38
N ARG A 701 4.69 -9.59 -31.15
CA ARG A 701 5.85 -9.11 -31.93
C ARG A 701 6.92 -10.19 -32.01
N PRO A 702 7.89 -10.06 -32.93
CA PRO A 702 9.03 -10.98 -32.99
C PRO A 702 9.79 -11.00 -31.67
N PRO A 703 10.33 -12.18 -31.26
CA PRO A 703 11.15 -12.31 -30.06
C PRO A 703 12.33 -11.35 -30.03
N GLU A 704 12.48 -10.61 -28.94
CA GLU A 704 13.69 -9.85 -28.70
C GLU A 704 14.79 -10.80 -28.22
N ARG A 705 16.03 -10.53 -28.67
CA ARG A 705 17.18 -11.37 -28.35
C ARG A 705 18.42 -10.55 -28.03
N LEU A 706 19.19 -11.03 -27.05
CA LEU A 706 20.42 -10.41 -26.64
C LEU A 706 21.47 -11.51 -26.43
N TYR A 707 22.44 -11.59 -27.35
CA TYR A 707 23.56 -12.49 -27.21
C TYR A 707 24.61 -11.93 -26.24
N LEU A 708 25.10 -12.81 -25.38
CA LEU A 708 25.88 -12.44 -24.22
C LEU A 708 27.13 -13.30 -24.10
N LYS A 709 28.25 -12.71 -23.73
CA LYS A 709 29.48 -13.38 -23.31
C LYS A 709 29.65 -13.26 -21.81
N ALA A 710 29.88 -14.34 -21.11
CA ALA A 710 30.18 -14.33 -19.69
C ALA A 710 31.51 -13.64 -19.41
N LEU A 711 31.55 -12.90 -18.30
CA LEU A 711 32.80 -12.34 -17.78
C LEU A 711 33.58 -13.41 -17.00
N ASP A 712 34.89 -13.21 -16.88
CA ASP A 712 35.84 -14.14 -16.22
C ASP A 712 35.51 -14.42 -14.74
N PHE A 713 34.81 -13.50 -14.06
CA PHE A 713 34.36 -13.68 -12.68
C PHE A 713 32.87 -14.10 -12.58
N SER A 714 32.21 -14.38 -13.70
CA SER A 714 30.81 -14.83 -13.71
C SER A 714 30.70 -16.25 -13.15
N PRO A 715 29.74 -16.55 -12.23
CA PRO A 715 29.45 -17.90 -11.79
C PRO A 715 29.01 -18.84 -12.94
N LEU A 716 28.03 -18.39 -13.75
CA LEU A 716 27.66 -19.04 -15.01
C LEU A 716 28.59 -18.57 -16.12
N ARG A 717 29.37 -19.47 -16.69
CA ARG A 717 30.36 -19.22 -17.75
C ARG A 717 30.20 -20.16 -18.94
#